data_c96633f58518d1abd5583bf6ed172361
#
_entry.id   c96633f58518d1abd5583bf6ed172361
#
_cell.length_a   1.000
_cell.length_b   1.000
_cell.length_c   1.000
_cell.angle_alpha   90.00
_cell.angle_beta   90.00
_cell.angle_gamma   90.00
#
_symmetry.space_group_name_H-M   'P 1'
#
loop_
_entity.id
_entity.type
_entity.pdbx_description
1 polymer ?
#
loop_
_entity_poly.entity_id
_entity_poly.type
_entity_poly.pdbx_seq_one_letter_code
_entity_poly.pdbx_strand_id
1 'polypeptide(L)'
;MALVAIEKVGQIGIAKETSPWELPSNVWSDGNNVKTDEGSIRKSPGFSEVMATCPIAPYHITQITLGSPEFWVVAGLAKIYCYDNTGTTTTLDGSITSVDTTITVDSTVGFEDVGTITIGSEDIVYTGKTATTFTGATVTESHSDGATVTRSTVWYDITRASGGDYSSTANDTWTSTILGGVLVMTNFYDKPQYWALTNGTVLSSQKMQDLNDWPALTALNGAITGTGVPSPDEIVVDSTLDFPTAGTFTVGTEDISYKGKTSTKFTGIGRGENGTTAATHLDDAAAFITTYCRSMRGFRSFLVALNIKQAGVNFPRVVKWSTEAATQTTPASWNETTSTVDAGEYELADTKGDIMDGMQLRDAFMIYKEDAAYSMTYVGTPFIFAFRQLSPTVGAIATNCIAEFDGGHAIFGKGNFYVNDGQRLKPILPQRLRDYVFTSIDGAQIDKCFVAADYGRTEILFCFTADGAASVEPNKAVVWNYITNTFTMKDIPNVAHMGYGNVGDPVLPSTWASASTSWATITGPWTMSYALQDKVLLFADPVSTKLYRDRSGNKKDTALMTSYVERTGLALNAQGQPDFTGVKRISAIYPKMSVNGSNSMTVYLGTSMSTEGGYDWKDAVLFNPDTQSKVSVRGTGKFYAVKFESSTDMDWELDGYALEIDNAGNRGSREY
;
A
#
# COMPACT_ATOMS: atom_id res chain seq x y z
N MET A 1 19.85 -49.54 -3.09
CA MET A 1 19.25 -48.21 -3.19
C MET A 1 18.17 -48.09 -2.15
N ALA A 2 18.20 -47.06 -1.34
CA ALA A 2 17.19 -46.80 -0.33
C ALA A 2 16.44 -45.51 -0.68
N LEU A 3 15.15 -45.43 -0.32
CA LEU A 3 14.32 -44.26 -0.50
C LEU A 3 14.31 -43.47 0.81
N VAL A 4 14.82 -42.24 0.78
CA VAL A 4 14.85 -41.33 1.91
C VAL A 4 13.81 -40.24 1.70
N ALA A 5 12.75 -40.28 2.52
CA ALA A 5 11.65 -39.29 2.43
C ALA A 5 11.97 -38.02 3.24
N ILE A 6 11.61 -36.86 2.68
CA ILE A 6 11.68 -35.55 3.30
C ILE A 6 10.26 -34.97 3.23
N GLU A 7 9.62 -34.87 4.37
CA GLU A 7 8.21 -34.45 4.51
C GLU A 7 8.08 -33.11 5.24
N LYS A 8 6.89 -32.51 5.19
CA LYS A 8 6.58 -31.24 5.86
C LYS A 8 7.52 -30.10 5.47
N VAL A 9 7.77 -29.98 4.17
CA VAL A 9 8.74 -29.04 3.59
C VAL A 9 8.34 -27.57 3.70
N GLY A 10 7.09 -27.28 4.08
CA GLY A 10 6.59 -25.93 4.35
C GLY A 10 6.56 -25.54 5.83
N GLN A 11 6.93 -26.44 6.76
CA GLN A 11 6.75 -26.19 8.20
C GLN A 11 7.63 -25.05 8.74
N ILE A 12 8.85 -24.91 8.25
CA ILE A 12 9.84 -23.92 8.73
C ILE A 12 10.04 -22.79 7.71
N GLY A 13 9.90 -23.11 6.41
CA GLY A 13 10.08 -22.18 5.31
C GLY A 13 11.55 -22.05 4.88
N ILE A 14 11.99 -20.81 4.61
CA ILE A 14 13.29 -20.48 3.99
C ILE A 14 14.26 -20.00 5.07
N ALA A 15 15.54 -20.40 4.96
CA ALA A 15 16.64 -19.98 5.82
C ALA A 15 17.90 -19.71 4.98
N LYS A 16 18.32 -18.44 4.91
CA LYS A 16 19.42 -17.99 4.03
C LYS A 16 20.76 -17.77 4.74
N GLU A 17 20.75 -17.56 6.05
CA GLU A 17 21.96 -17.21 6.81
C GLU A 17 22.57 -18.39 7.56
N THR A 18 21.86 -19.50 7.66
CA THR A 18 22.39 -20.72 8.25
C THR A 18 23.10 -21.51 7.17
N SER A 19 24.28 -22.00 7.49
CA SER A 19 25.05 -22.88 6.58
C SER A 19 24.17 -24.01 6.07
N PRO A 20 24.05 -24.23 4.76
CA PRO A 20 23.07 -25.14 4.19
C PRO A 20 23.19 -26.58 4.73
N TRP A 21 24.39 -27.03 5.09
CA TRP A 21 24.62 -28.37 5.65
C TRP A 21 24.18 -28.51 7.13
N GLU A 22 23.95 -27.42 7.84
CA GLU A 22 23.44 -27.40 9.22
C GLU A 22 21.91 -27.32 9.29
N LEU A 23 21.26 -27.00 8.17
CA LEU A 23 19.82 -26.94 8.10
C LEU A 23 19.16 -28.30 8.20
N PRO A 24 18.05 -28.43 8.93
CA PRO A 24 17.18 -29.61 8.84
C PRO A 24 16.81 -29.91 7.38
N SER A 25 16.64 -31.19 7.05
CA SER A 25 16.39 -31.63 5.67
C SER A 25 15.14 -31.03 5.03
N ASN A 26 14.14 -30.64 5.84
CA ASN A 26 12.87 -30.06 5.43
C ASN A 26 12.84 -28.49 5.40
N VAL A 27 14.00 -27.85 5.56
CA VAL A 27 14.15 -26.39 5.47
C VAL A 27 14.79 -26.03 4.13
N TRP A 28 14.26 -25.04 3.45
CA TRP A 28 14.79 -24.54 2.18
C TRP A 28 15.93 -23.55 2.41
N SER A 29 16.99 -23.68 1.63
CA SER A 29 18.12 -22.74 1.65
C SER A 29 17.84 -21.50 0.81
N ASP A 30 16.96 -21.60 -0.18
CA ASP A 30 16.52 -20.48 -1.02
C ASP A 30 15.10 -20.72 -1.55
N GLY A 31 14.43 -19.64 -1.94
CA GLY A 31 13.14 -19.67 -2.60
C GLY A 31 12.59 -18.28 -2.84
N ASN A 32 11.80 -18.13 -3.89
CA ASN A 32 11.14 -16.88 -4.27
C ASN A 32 9.77 -17.17 -4.88
N ASN A 33 8.82 -16.25 -4.68
CA ASN A 33 7.44 -16.36 -5.14
C ASN A 33 6.75 -17.66 -4.68
N VAL A 34 6.96 -18.02 -3.43
CA VAL A 34 6.35 -19.17 -2.79
C VAL A 34 5.77 -18.78 -1.43
N LYS A 35 4.82 -19.57 -0.96
CA LYS A 35 4.24 -19.44 0.39
C LYS A 35 4.15 -20.80 1.06
N THR A 36 4.15 -20.80 2.38
CA THR A 36 3.92 -21.98 3.18
C THR A 36 2.44 -22.12 3.51
N ASP A 37 1.92 -23.34 3.48
CA ASP A 37 0.53 -23.63 3.80
C ASP A 37 0.43 -25.02 4.43
N GLU A 38 -0.03 -25.10 5.68
CA GLU A 38 -0.26 -26.34 6.45
C GLU A 38 0.86 -27.40 6.40
N GLY A 39 2.12 -26.95 6.22
CA GLY A 39 3.29 -27.84 6.12
C GLY A 39 3.72 -28.15 4.69
N SER A 40 2.95 -27.79 3.68
CA SER A 40 3.33 -27.77 2.27
C SER A 40 3.97 -26.44 1.88
N ILE A 41 4.59 -26.38 0.72
CA ILE A 41 5.02 -25.16 0.07
C ILE A 41 4.40 -25.06 -1.31
N ARG A 42 3.86 -23.89 -1.63
CA ARG A 42 3.20 -23.68 -2.91
C ARG A 42 3.56 -22.34 -3.53
N LYS A 43 3.28 -22.20 -4.82
CA LYS A 43 3.46 -20.96 -5.53
C LYS A 43 2.64 -19.84 -4.87
N SER A 44 3.27 -18.66 -4.71
CA SER A 44 2.51 -17.44 -4.40
C SER A 44 1.63 -17.07 -5.58
N PRO A 45 0.39 -16.65 -5.36
CA PRO A 45 -0.44 -16.14 -6.44
C PRO A 45 0.17 -14.90 -7.06
N GLY A 46 -0.15 -14.69 -8.33
CA GLY A 46 0.25 -13.52 -9.09
C GLY A 46 -0.61 -12.29 -8.79
N PHE A 47 -0.54 -11.33 -9.68
CA PHE A 47 -1.37 -10.13 -9.66
C PHE A 47 -1.79 -9.76 -11.08
N SER A 48 -2.92 -9.09 -11.24
CA SER A 48 -3.42 -8.60 -12.51
C SER A 48 -3.93 -7.19 -12.41
N GLU A 49 -3.90 -6.46 -13.52
CA GLU A 49 -4.50 -5.14 -13.62
C GLU A 49 -5.98 -5.20 -13.28
N VAL A 50 -6.45 -4.21 -12.53
CA VAL A 50 -7.84 -4.06 -12.11
C VAL A 50 -8.24 -2.60 -12.22
N MET A 51 -9.53 -2.36 -12.41
CA MET A 51 -10.10 -1.05 -12.70
C MET A 51 -9.70 -0.53 -14.09
N ALA A 52 -10.30 0.59 -14.51
CA ALA A 52 -9.87 1.26 -15.72
C ALA A 52 -8.49 1.89 -15.52
N THR A 53 -7.76 2.12 -16.61
CA THR A 53 -6.45 2.77 -16.59
C THR A 53 -6.49 4.03 -15.72
N CYS A 54 -5.58 4.12 -14.75
CA CYS A 54 -5.51 5.25 -13.85
C CYS A 54 -5.09 6.52 -14.61
N PRO A 55 -5.78 7.66 -14.43
CA PRO A 55 -5.45 8.89 -15.14
C PRO A 55 -4.15 9.55 -14.70
N ILE A 56 -3.58 9.12 -13.59
CA ILE A 56 -2.34 9.62 -12.98
C ILE A 56 -1.45 8.47 -12.53
N ALA A 57 -0.16 8.72 -12.38
CA ALA A 57 0.74 7.80 -11.69
C ALA A 57 0.32 7.66 -10.21
N PRO A 58 -0.11 6.48 -9.74
CA PRO A 58 -0.68 6.30 -8.40
C PRO A 58 0.43 6.13 -7.35
N TYR A 59 0.64 7.12 -6.50
CA TYR A 59 1.59 7.06 -5.38
C TYR A 59 0.95 6.70 -4.05
N HIS A 60 -0.36 6.88 -3.91
CA HIS A 60 -1.11 6.50 -2.72
C HIS A 60 -2.51 6.03 -3.10
N ILE A 61 -3.02 5.04 -2.37
CA ILE A 61 -4.35 4.50 -2.57
C ILE A 61 -5.02 4.23 -1.22
N THR A 62 -6.26 4.63 -1.08
CA THR A 62 -7.08 4.36 0.10
C THR A 62 -8.54 4.15 -0.30
N GLN A 63 -9.26 3.33 0.46
CA GLN A 63 -10.69 3.16 0.27
C GLN A 63 -11.46 3.99 1.29
N ILE A 64 -12.51 4.66 0.85
CA ILE A 64 -13.47 5.36 1.71
C ILE A 64 -14.86 4.79 1.51
N THR A 65 -15.61 4.64 2.61
CA THR A 65 -17.01 4.24 2.60
C THR A 65 -17.87 5.37 3.13
N LEU A 66 -18.94 5.69 2.42
CA LEU A 66 -20.01 6.56 2.91
C LEU A 66 -21.31 5.76 2.94
N GLY A 67 -21.47 4.94 3.97
CA GLY A 67 -22.54 3.95 4.01
C GLY A 67 -22.30 2.83 2.98
N SER A 68 -23.03 2.84 1.89
CA SER A 68 -22.81 2.09 0.66
C SER A 68 -23.16 3.08 -0.46
N PRO A 69 -22.29 3.48 -1.35
CA PRO A 69 -21.18 2.76 -1.97
C PRO A 69 -19.78 2.98 -1.35
N GLU A 70 -18.82 2.17 -1.79
CA GLU A 70 -17.40 2.27 -1.48
C GLU A 70 -16.66 2.93 -2.65
N PHE A 71 -15.74 3.83 -2.34
CA PHE A 71 -14.93 4.55 -3.33
C PHE A 71 -13.44 4.33 -3.07
N TRP A 72 -12.68 4.25 -4.16
CA TRP A 72 -11.23 4.27 -4.08
C TRP A 72 -10.70 5.67 -4.40
N VAL A 73 -9.86 6.19 -3.54
CA VAL A 73 -9.17 7.46 -3.74
C VAL A 73 -7.70 7.18 -4.04
N VAL A 74 -7.23 7.73 -5.15
CA VAL A 74 -5.86 7.58 -5.63
C VAL A 74 -5.21 8.94 -5.72
N ALA A 75 -4.07 9.11 -5.06
CA ALA A 75 -3.29 10.33 -5.12
C ALA A 75 -1.99 10.10 -5.92
N GLY A 76 -1.75 10.99 -6.85
CA GLY A 76 -0.48 11.18 -7.54
C GLY A 76 0.35 12.28 -6.90
N LEU A 77 1.39 12.74 -7.59
CA LEU A 77 2.23 13.84 -7.09
C LEU A 77 1.50 15.20 -7.15
N ALA A 78 0.69 15.42 -8.18
CA ALA A 78 0.04 16.70 -8.42
C ALA A 78 -1.48 16.68 -8.24
N LYS A 79 -2.12 15.52 -8.39
CA LYS A 79 -3.58 15.40 -8.44
C LYS A 79 -4.10 14.23 -7.63
N ILE A 80 -5.38 14.31 -7.26
CA ILE A 80 -6.12 13.25 -6.56
C ILE A 80 -7.36 12.90 -7.36
N TYR A 81 -7.59 11.61 -7.55
CA TYR A 81 -8.75 11.06 -8.25
C TYR A 81 -9.54 10.11 -7.37
N CYS A 82 -10.84 10.08 -7.59
CA CYS A 82 -11.74 9.10 -7.01
C CYS A 82 -12.21 8.13 -8.08
N TYR A 83 -12.15 6.83 -7.80
CA TYR A 83 -12.72 5.77 -8.62
C TYR A 83 -14.08 5.37 -8.08
N ASP A 84 -15.10 5.43 -8.92
CA ASP A 84 -16.47 5.03 -8.60
C ASP A 84 -16.91 3.89 -9.52
N ASN A 85 -17.06 2.72 -8.95
CA ASN A 85 -17.52 1.52 -9.65
C ASN A 85 -19.01 1.18 -9.37
N THR A 86 -19.81 2.15 -8.96
CA THR A 86 -21.20 1.89 -8.58
C THR A 86 -22.11 1.48 -9.75
N GLY A 87 -21.60 1.57 -10.99
CA GLY A 87 -22.28 1.05 -12.17
C GLY A 87 -23.66 1.68 -12.39
N THR A 88 -23.75 3.02 -12.30
CA THR A 88 -25.01 3.74 -12.53
C THR A 88 -25.56 3.40 -13.91
N THR A 89 -26.79 2.91 -13.97
CA THR A 89 -27.50 2.56 -15.20
C THR A 89 -28.88 3.21 -15.23
N THR A 90 -29.35 3.47 -16.44
CA THR A 90 -30.74 3.83 -16.75
C THR A 90 -31.16 3.12 -18.04
N THR A 91 -32.37 3.34 -18.50
CA THR A 91 -32.88 2.77 -19.76
C THR A 91 -33.29 3.89 -20.71
N LEU A 92 -33.11 3.64 -22.02
CA LEU A 92 -33.63 4.54 -23.05
C LEU A 92 -35.16 4.59 -22.97
N ASP A 93 -35.70 5.81 -23.02
CA ASP A 93 -37.12 6.09 -23.19
C ASP A 93 -37.33 6.57 -24.63
N GLY A 94 -37.54 5.61 -25.54
CA GLY A 94 -37.58 5.79 -26.99
C GLY A 94 -36.29 5.37 -27.71
N SER A 95 -36.43 4.91 -28.95
CA SER A 95 -35.28 4.56 -29.78
C SER A 95 -34.53 5.80 -30.27
N ILE A 96 -33.21 5.69 -30.41
CA ILE A 96 -32.33 6.76 -30.92
C ILE A 96 -31.64 6.31 -32.20
N THR A 97 -31.23 7.27 -33.01
CA THR A 97 -30.53 7.09 -34.28
C THR A 97 -29.21 7.82 -34.29
N SER A 98 -28.35 7.51 -35.25
CA SER A 98 -27.00 8.11 -35.40
C SER A 98 -26.96 9.64 -35.67
N VAL A 99 -28.13 10.28 -35.74
CA VAL A 99 -28.22 11.75 -35.95
C VAL A 99 -28.77 12.46 -34.74
N ASP A 100 -29.19 11.72 -33.70
CA ASP A 100 -29.77 12.32 -32.51
C ASP A 100 -28.70 12.93 -31.62
N THR A 101 -28.97 14.15 -31.16
CA THR A 101 -28.10 14.91 -30.25
C THR A 101 -28.66 15.01 -28.84
N THR A 102 -29.86 14.43 -28.63
CA THR A 102 -30.53 14.35 -27.32
C THR A 102 -30.98 12.93 -27.11
N ILE A 103 -30.62 12.35 -25.99
CA ILE A 103 -30.95 10.98 -25.60
C ILE A 103 -31.92 11.05 -24.42
N THR A 104 -33.14 10.55 -24.61
CA THR A 104 -34.16 10.48 -23.55
C THR A 104 -34.02 9.16 -22.79
N VAL A 105 -34.04 9.22 -21.47
CA VAL A 105 -33.89 8.10 -20.56
C VAL A 105 -34.89 8.20 -19.40
N ASP A 106 -35.14 7.11 -18.70
CA ASP A 106 -36.05 7.09 -17.56
C ASP A 106 -35.61 8.04 -16.44
N SER A 107 -34.31 8.13 -16.18
CA SER A 107 -33.74 9.04 -15.17
C SER A 107 -32.25 9.27 -15.40
N THR A 108 -31.79 10.48 -15.20
CA THR A 108 -30.36 10.84 -15.21
C THR A 108 -29.77 11.00 -13.80
N VAL A 109 -30.49 10.55 -12.76
CA VAL A 109 -29.99 10.56 -11.38
C VAL A 109 -28.75 9.67 -11.26
N GLY A 110 -27.67 10.19 -10.69
CA GLY A 110 -26.40 9.48 -10.54
C GLY A 110 -25.45 9.60 -11.74
N PHE A 111 -25.88 10.24 -12.83
CA PHE A 111 -24.98 10.62 -13.92
C PHE A 111 -24.46 12.06 -13.74
N GLU A 112 -23.28 12.34 -14.28
CA GLU A 112 -22.66 13.67 -14.25
C GLU A 112 -23.40 14.65 -15.15
N ASP A 113 -23.16 15.96 -14.99
CA ASP A 113 -23.77 16.99 -15.85
C ASP A 113 -23.21 16.96 -17.28
N VAL A 114 -21.97 16.51 -17.42
CA VAL A 114 -21.28 16.24 -18.68
C VAL A 114 -20.46 14.96 -18.53
N GLY A 115 -20.33 14.14 -19.57
CA GLY A 115 -19.59 12.90 -19.45
C GLY A 115 -19.74 11.96 -20.63
N THR A 116 -19.52 10.68 -20.39
CA THR A 116 -19.68 9.61 -21.38
C THR A 116 -20.61 8.54 -20.83
N ILE A 117 -21.51 8.09 -21.67
CA ILE A 117 -22.39 6.95 -21.42
C ILE A 117 -22.11 5.86 -22.46
N THR A 118 -22.32 4.61 -22.08
CA THR A 118 -22.22 3.45 -22.98
C THR A 118 -23.62 2.88 -23.23
N ILE A 119 -23.97 2.65 -24.49
CA ILE A 119 -25.18 1.96 -24.90
C ILE A 119 -24.78 0.82 -25.82
N GLY A 120 -24.94 -0.41 -25.35
CA GLY A 120 -24.41 -1.58 -26.08
C GLY A 120 -22.88 -1.56 -26.11
N SER A 121 -22.29 -1.33 -27.29
CA SER A 121 -20.84 -1.18 -27.49
C SER A 121 -20.41 0.25 -27.82
N GLU A 122 -21.36 1.19 -27.92
CA GLU A 122 -21.08 2.57 -28.27
C GLU A 122 -20.86 3.44 -27.03
N ASP A 123 -19.73 4.17 -26.99
CA ASP A 123 -19.44 5.22 -26.02
C ASP A 123 -19.88 6.59 -26.58
N ILE A 124 -20.84 7.22 -25.93
CA ILE A 124 -21.46 8.46 -26.36
C ILE A 124 -21.12 9.58 -25.38
N VAL A 125 -20.40 10.60 -25.88
CA VAL A 125 -20.12 11.80 -25.11
C VAL A 125 -21.33 12.71 -25.14
N TYR A 126 -21.72 13.27 -23.98
CA TYR A 126 -22.75 14.29 -23.84
C TYR A 126 -22.23 15.52 -23.10
N THR A 127 -22.78 16.69 -23.42
CA THR A 127 -22.30 17.99 -22.88
C THR A 127 -23.27 18.64 -21.90
N GLY A 128 -24.41 18.01 -21.61
CA GLY A 128 -25.38 18.48 -20.63
C GLY A 128 -26.45 17.45 -20.35
N LYS A 129 -27.20 17.64 -19.27
CA LYS A 129 -28.34 16.77 -18.93
C LYS A 129 -29.51 17.56 -18.32
N THR A 130 -30.68 16.92 -18.36
CA THR A 130 -31.86 17.29 -17.56
C THR A 130 -32.22 16.12 -16.64
N ALA A 131 -33.36 16.13 -15.99
CA ALA A 131 -33.78 15.01 -15.14
C ALA A 131 -33.97 13.68 -15.93
N THR A 132 -34.24 13.77 -17.22
CA THR A 132 -34.56 12.61 -18.08
C THR A 132 -33.89 12.64 -19.45
N THR A 133 -32.97 13.57 -19.73
CA THR A 133 -32.29 13.62 -21.03
C THR A 133 -30.80 13.90 -20.87
N PHE A 134 -30.00 13.32 -21.76
CA PHE A 134 -28.63 13.75 -22.04
C PHE A 134 -28.67 14.61 -23.32
N THR A 135 -27.98 15.75 -23.31
CA THR A 135 -27.98 16.74 -24.39
C THR A 135 -26.58 16.98 -24.96
N GLY A 136 -26.53 17.43 -26.23
CA GLY A 136 -25.25 17.57 -26.93
C GLY A 136 -24.52 16.25 -27.12
N ALA A 137 -25.27 15.17 -27.24
CA ALA A 137 -24.76 13.82 -27.47
C ALA A 137 -24.27 13.67 -28.92
N THR A 138 -23.25 12.81 -29.10
CA THR A 138 -22.75 12.42 -30.43
C THR A 138 -22.99 10.92 -30.59
N VAL A 139 -24.13 10.57 -31.17
CA VAL A 139 -24.54 9.19 -31.42
C VAL A 139 -24.07 8.77 -32.80
N THR A 140 -23.48 7.59 -32.95
CA THR A 140 -22.97 7.05 -34.23
C THR A 140 -23.70 5.77 -34.66
N GLU A 141 -24.36 5.08 -33.75
CA GLU A 141 -25.17 3.88 -34.00
C GLU A 141 -26.62 4.11 -33.57
N SER A 142 -27.52 3.25 -34.03
CA SER A 142 -28.92 3.27 -33.60
C SER A 142 -29.15 2.31 -32.46
N HIS A 143 -29.91 2.74 -31.45
CA HIS A 143 -30.26 1.93 -30.29
C HIS A 143 -31.78 1.86 -30.11
N SER A 144 -32.24 0.70 -29.67
CA SER A 144 -33.67 0.45 -29.46
C SER A 144 -34.16 1.02 -28.13
N ASP A 145 -35.43 1.35 -28.07
CA ASP A 145 -36.15 1.64 -26.84
C ASP A 145 -35.91 0.58 -25.76
N GLY A 146 -35.74 0.99 -24.50
CA GLY A 146 -35.44 0.11 -23.38
C GLY A 146 -33.97 -0.37 -23.32
N ALA A 147 -33.10 0.05 -24.24
CA ALA A 147 -31.68 -0.31 -24.16
C ALA A 147 -31.03 0.26 -22.88
N THR A 148 -30.20 -0.55 -22.25
CA THR A 148 -29.49 -0.12 -21.04
C THR A 148 -28.45 0.93 -21.37
N VAL A 149 -28.48 2.05 -20.65
CA VAL A 149 -27.52 3.15 -20.69
C VAL A 149 -26.67 3.07 -19.43
N THR A 150 -25.39 2.91 -19.59
CA THR A 150 -24.43 2.77 -18.48
C THR A 150 -23.50 3.99 -18.43
N ARG A 151 -23.15 4.46 -17.25
CA ARG A 151 -22.14 5.50 -17.08
C ARG A 151 -20.76 4.92 -17.36
N SER A 152 -20.02 5.50 -18.32
CA SER A 152 -18.67 5.07 -18.70
C SER A 152 -17.56 5.74 -17.87
N THR A 153 -17.82 6.97 -17.35
CA THR A 153 -16.84 7.68 -16.53
C THR A 153 -16.77 7.06 -15.15
N VAL A 154 -15.61 6.55 -14.78
CA VAL A 154 -15.37 5.90 -13.48
C VAL A 154 -14.31 6.63 -12.65
N TRP A 155 -13.51 7.51 -13.25
CA TRP A 155 -12.50 8.32 -12.60
C TRP A 155 -12.92 9.78 -12.52
N TYR A 156 -12.90 10.36 -11.32
CA TYR A 156 -13.27 11.74 -11.05
C TYR A 156 -12.09 12.49 -10.44
N ASP A 157 -11.68 13.59 -11.06
CA ASP A 157 -10.68 14.51 -10.49
C ASP A 157 -11.29 15.22 -9.28
N ILE A 158 -10.83 14.87 -8.09
CA ILE A 158 -11.23 15.48 -6.82
C ILE A 158 -10.13 16.38 -6.24
N THR A 159 -9.11 16.73 -7.04
CA THR A 159 -8.09 17.70 -6.67
C THR A 159 -8.71 18.99 -6.18
N ARG A 160 -8.11 19.67 -5.21
CA ARG A 160 -8.63 20.93 -4.65
C ARG A 160 -8.98 21.95 -5.74
N ALA A 161 -10.08 22.66 -5.55
CA ALA A 161 -10.56 23.67 -6.52
C ALA A 161 -9.74 24.97 -6.44
N SER A 162 -9.15 25.26 -5.29
CA SER A 162 -8.35 26.45 -5.03
C SER A 162 -6.93 26.05 -4.62
N GLY A 163 -5.92 26.77 -5.07
CA GLY A 163 -4.51 26.49 -4.79
C GLY A 163 -3.78 25.64 -5.84
N GLY A 164 -4.48 25.24 -6.93
CA GLY A 164 -3.86 24.51 -8.06
C GLY A 164 -3.43 23.08 -7.71
N ASP A 165 -2.54 22.53 -8.52
CA ASP A 165 -1.98 21.20 -8.36
C ASP A 165 -1.13 21.10 -7.07
N TYR A 166 -1.01 19.89 -6.52
CA TYR A 166 -0.19 19.62 -5.33
C TYR A 166 1.31 19.61 -5.66
N SER A 167 2.13 19.76 -4.62
CA SER A 167 3.59 19.88 -4.74
C SER A 167 4.35 18.68 -4.18
N SER A 168 3.71 17.52 -4.00
CA SER A 168 4.38 16.34 -3.45
C SER A 168 5.49 15.81 -4.38
N THR A 169 6.46 15.12 -3.80
CA THR A 169 7.55 14.48 -4.51
C THR A 169 7.45 12.96 -4.41
N ALA A 170 8.19 12.25 -5.26
CA ALA A 170 8.22 10.78 -5.22
C ALA A 170 8.83 10.23 -3.92
N ASN A 171 9.54 11.04 -3.14
CA ASN A 171 10.13 10.63 -1.86
C ASN A 171 9.22 10.92 -0.65
N ASP A 172 8.37 11.94 -0.77
CA ASP A 172 7.44 12.33 0.29
C ASP A 172 6.03 12.10 -0.21
N THR A 173 5.52 10.92 0.03
CA THR A 173 4.21 10.48 -0.42
C THR A 173 3.11 10.86 0.57
N TRP A 174 1.88 10.66 0.14
CA TRP A 174 0.70 10.93 0.93
C TRP A 174 0.56 9.97 2.13
N THR A 175 0.05 10.50 3.21
CA THR A 175 -0.58 9.72 4.27
C THR A 175 -2.07 10.03 4.31
N SER A 176 -2.89 9.06 4.70
CA SER A 176 -4.33 9.22 4.79
C SER A 176 -4.89 8.66 6.07
N THR A 177 -6.01 9.21 6.49
CA THR A 177 -6.83 8.69 7.59
C THR A 177 -8.30 9.02 7.36
N ILE A 178 -9.19 8.23 7.94
CA ILE A 178 -10.62 8.49 7.93
C ILE A 178 -11.05 8.79 9.37
N LEU A 179 -11.58 9.98 9.59
CA LEU A 179 -12.11 10.39 10.89
C LEU A 179 -13.60 10.71 10.75
N GLY A 180 -14.45 9.96 11.43
CA GLY A 180 -15.90 10.18 11.43
C GLY A 180 -16.55 10.15 10.03
N GLY A 181 -15.95 9.47 9.04
CA GLY A 181 -16.43 9.43 7.66
C GLY A 181 -15.82 10.50 6.74
N VAL A 182 -14.95 11.36 7.25
CA VAL A 182 -14.18 12.35 6.47
C VAL A 182 -12.80 11.78 6.16
N LEU A 183 -12.41 11.78 4.88
CA LEU A 183 -11.05 11.45 4.47
C LEU A 183 -10.15 12.67 4.68
N VAL A 184 -9.04 12.47 5.36
CA VAL A 184 -8.01 13.51 5.54
C VAL A 184 -6.68 12.98 5.00
N MET A 185 -5.99 13.81 4.22
CA MET A 185 -4.73 13.45 3.56
C MET A 185 -3.69 14.57 3.72
N THR A 186 -2.42 14.19 3.81
CA THR A 186 -1.31 15.14 3.84
C THR A 186 -0.09 14.58 3.11
N ASN A 187 0.74 15.45 2.54
CA ASN A 187 1.95 15.12 1.76
C ASN A 187 3.20 15.87 2.21
N PHE A 188 3.16 16.55 3.35
CA PHE A 188 4.24 17.38 3.92
C PHE A 188 4.59 18.66 3.16
N TYR A 189 4.08 18.90 1.96
CA TYR A 189 4.36 20.09 1.13
C TYR A 189 3.18 21.03 1.00
N ASP A 190 1.98 20.48 1.04
CA ASP A 190 0.74 21.24 0.96
C ASP A 190 0.00 21.21 2.30
N LYS A 191 -0.92 22.14 2.50
CA LYS A 191 -1.83 22.09 3.65
C LYS A 191 -2.55 20.74 3.68
N PRO A 192 -2.77 20.16 4.86
CA PRO A 192 -3.59 18.96 4.97
C PRO A 192 -4.95 19.17 4.28
N GLN A 193 -5.37 18.17 3.54
CA GLN A 193 -6.58 18.20 2.74
C GLN A 193 -7.64 17.33 3.37
N TYR A 194 -8.90 17.69 3.27
CA TYR A 194 -9.99 16.81 3.64
C TYR A 194 -11.02 16.68 2.51
N TRP A 195 -11.69 15.56 2.51
CA TRP A 195 -12.81 15.29 1.62
C TRP A 195 -13.99 14.76 2.43
N ALA A 196 -15.01 15.60 2.58
CA ALA A 196 -16.27 15.24 3.22
C ALA A 196 -17.25 14.84 2.11
N LEU A 197 -17.36 13.56 1.85
CA LEU A 197 -18.25 13.03 0.83
C LEU A 197 -19.71 13.27 1.25
N THR A 198 -20.47 13.97 0.42
CA THR A 198 -21.89 14.26 0.68
C THR A 198 -22.76 13.29 -0.14
N ASN A 199 -23.61 12.53 0.53
CA ASN A 199 -24.49 11.58 -0.12
C ASN A 199 -25.43 12.29 -1.12
N GLY A 200 -25.58 11.72 -2.32
CA GLY A 200 -26.45 12.24 -3.39
C GLY A 200 -25.85 13.41 -4.20
N THR A 201 -24.63 13.84 -3.91
CA THR A 201 -23.92 14.85 -4.70
C THR A 201 -23.07 14.18 -5.77
N VAL A 202 -23.01 14.80 -6.94
CA VAL A 202 -22.21 14.33 -8.09
C VAL A 202 -20.72 14.43 -7.77
N LEU A 203 -19.96 13.36 -7.98
CA LEU A 203 -18.55 13.26 -7.57
C LEU A 203 -17.65 14.30 -8.25
N SER A 204 -17.92 14.66 -9.51
CA SER A 204 -17.15 15.66 -10.25
C SER A 204 -17.19 17.05 -9.60
N SER A 205 -18.25 17.35 -8.85
CA SER A 205 -18.41 18.63 -8.13
C SER A 205 -17.77 18.62 -6.74
N GLN A 206 -17.41 17.46 -6.22
CA GLN A 206 -16.82 17.32 -4.88
C GLN A 206 -15.30 17.36 -4.96
N LYS A 207 -14.70 18.41 -4.47
CA LYS A 207 -13.25 18.61 -4.47
C LYS A 207 -12.68 18.50 -3.06
N MET A 208 -11.41 18.10 -2.97
CA MET A 208 -10.64 18.21 -1.74
C MET A 208 -10.59 19.67 -1.29
N GLN A 209 -10.57 19.89 0.00
CA GLN A 209 -10.53 21.22 0.62
C GLN A 209 -9.37 21.29 1.61
N ASP A 210 -8.83 22.48 1.79
CA ASP A 210 -7.83 22.74 2.82
C ASP A 210 -8.46 22.53 4.20
N LEU A 211 -7.74 21.85 5.10
CA LEU A 211 -8.19 21.67 6.47
C LEU A 211 -8.22 23.03 7.18
N ASN A 212 -9.38 23.40 7.71
CA ASN A 212 -9.61 24.69 8.33
C ASN A 212 -8.90 24.83 9.70
N ASP A 213 -8.71 26.10 10.11
CA ASP A 213 -8.14 26.49 11.42
C ASP A 213 -6.80 25.85 11.80
N TRP A 214 -6.01 25.57 10.80
CA TRP A 214 -4.68 25.02 10.91
C TRP A 214 -3.66 26.17 11.10
N PRO A 215 -3.04 26.38 12.17
CA PRO A 215 -3.38 27.03 13.45
C PRO A 215 -3.07 28.55 13.53
N ALA A 216 -3.25 29.13 14.69
CA ALA A 216 -2.96 30.49 15.16
C ALA A 216 -3.37 31.65 14.22
N LEU A 217 -4.37 32.37 14.64
CA LEU A 217 -5.00 33.43 13.89
C LEU A 217 -4.54 34.81 14.36
N THR A 218 -4.19 35.63 13.38
CA THR A 218 -4.30 37.10 13.50
C THR A 218 -5.14 37.58 12.32
N ALA A 219 -5.52 38.84 12.31
CA ALA A 219 -6.16 39.48 11.16
C ALA A 219 -5.25 40.56 10.59
N LEU A 220 -5.39 40.83 9.30
CA LEU A 220 -4.75 41.99 8.70
C LEU A 220 -5.33 43.26 9.32
N ASN A 221 -4.50 44.22 9.65
CA ASN A 221 -4.88 45.55 10.05
C ASN A 221 -4.51 46.52 8.93
N GLY A 222 -5.34 46.52 7.91
CA GLY A 222 -5.18 47.23 6.65
C GLY A 222 -5.14 46.30 5.44
N ALA A 223 -5.87 46.68 4.39
CA ALA A 223 -5.95 45.86 3.16
C ALA A 223 -4.62 45.81 2.40
N ILE A 224 -4.31 44.65 1.82
CA ILE A 224 -3.22 44.48 0.86
C ILE A 224 -3.81 44.71 -0.55
N THR A 225 -3.55 45.87 -1.14
CA THR A 225 -4.22 46.30 -2.37
C THR A 225 -3.50 45.92 -3.66
N GLY A 226 -2.32 45.34 -3.59
CA GLY A 226 -1.52 44.97 -4.75
C GLY A 226 -0.99 43.55 -4.69
N THR A 227 -0.52 43.06 -5.82
CA THR A 227 0.15 41.76 -5.93
C THR A 227 1.68 41.86 -5.73
N GLY A 228 2.22 43.07 -5.60
CA GLY A 228 3.62 43.35 -5.27
C GLY A 228 3.87 43.42 -3.77
N VAL A 229 5.13 43.64 -3.40
CA VAL A 229 5.51 43.88 -2.01
C VAL A 229 4.90 45.19 -1.52
N PRO A 230 4.22 45.23 -0.35
CA PRO A 230 3.71 46.46 0.24
C PRO A 230 4.79 47.52 0.43
N SER A 231 4.39 48.78 0.45
CA SER A 231 5.32 49.88 0.70
C SER A 231 4.83 50.73 1.91
N PRO A 232 5.59 50.81 2.98
CA PRO A 232 6.91 50.18 3.22
C PRO A 232 6.80 48.64 3.16
N ASP A 233 7.93 47.94 3.02
CA ASP A 233 8.04 46.48 2.94
C ASP A 233 7.59 45.81 4.27
N GLU A 234 6.34 46.02 4.63
CA GLU A 234 5.71 45.52 5.86
C GLU A 234 4.21 45.25 5.67
N ILE A 235 3.72 44.26 6.41
CA ILE A 235 2.28 43.97 6.52
C ILE A 235 1.88 44.14 7.98
N VAL A 236 0.84 44.98 8.19
CA VAL A 236 0.30 45.25 9.53
C VAL A 236 -0.78 44.22 9.85
N VAL A 237 -0.74 43.69 11.07
CA VAL A 237 -1.71 42.71 11.62
C VAL A 237 -2.04 43.09 13.06
N ASP A 238 -3.13 42.55 13.59
CA ASP A 238 -3.56 42.82 14.97
C ASP A 238 -2.54 42.39 16.01
N SER A 239 -1.93 41.20 15.80
CA SER A 239 -0.90 40.65 16.68
C SER A 239 0.01 39.67 15.92
N THR A 240 1.29 39.68 16.26
CA THR A 240 2.26 38.70 15.78
C THR A 240 2.74 37.78 16.90
N LEU A 241 2.05 37.78 18.05
CA LEU A 241 2.55 37.14 19.30
C LEU A 241 2.92 35.67 19.08
N ASP A 242 2.04 34.91 18.42
CA ASP A 242 2.16 33.46 18.24
C ASP A 242 2.92 33.07 16.96
N PHE A 243 3.47 34.04 16.24
CA PHE A 243 4.25 33.80 15.02
C PHE A 243 5.75 33.76 15.35
N PRO A 244 6.55 32.90 14.68
CA PRO A 244 8.01 32.90 14.74
C PRO A 244 8.60 34.27 14.37
N THR A 245 9.90 34.49 14.67
CA THR A 245 10.59 35.74 14.33
C THR A 245 10.75 35.95 12.84
N ALA A 246 10.77 34.90 12.04
CA ALA A 246 10.75 34.89 10.59
C ALA A 246 10.07 33.62 10.12
N GLY A 247 9.49 33.60 8.91
CA GLY A 247 8.81 32.42 8.37
C GLY A 247 7.81 32.75 7.29
N THR A 248 6.73 31.97 7.22
CA THR A 248 5.61 32.18 6.27
C THR A 248 4.27 32.18 7.01
N PHE A 249 3.35 33.01 6.52
CA PHE A 249 1.95 32.98 6.94
C PHE A 249 1.04 32.99 5.69
N THR A 250 -0.17 32.54 5.88
CA THR A 250 -1.17 32.41 4.80
C THR A 250 -2.29 33.40 5.00
N VAL A 251 -2.69 34.11 3.95
CA VAL A 251 -3.90 34.93 3.90
C VAL A 251 -4.74 34.45 2.71
N GLY A 252 -5.95 33.98 2.97
CA GLY A 252 -6.74 33.33 1.93
C GLY A 252 -6.01 32.11 1.35
N THR A 253 -5.64 32.17 0.07
CA THR A 253 -4.89 31.12 -0.64
C THR A 253 -3.44 31.50 -0.90
N GLU A 254 -2.96 32.64 -0.42
CA GLU A 254 -1.59 33.11 -0.63
C GLU A 254 -0.72 32.83 0.57
N ASP A 255 0.44 32.26 0.32
CA ASP A 255 1.53 32.18 1.31
C ASP A 255 2.47 33.38 1.15
N ILE A 256 2.75 34.03 2.26
CA ILE A 256 3.54 35.25 2.35
C ILE A 256 4.71 35.01 3.29
N SER A 257 5.94 35.18 2.82
CA SER A 257 7.14 35.09 3.66
C SER A 257 7.43 36.43 4.36
N TYR A 258 8.07 36.35 5.53
CA TYR A 258 8.57 37.51 6.27
C TYR A 258 9.92 37.18 6.90
N LYS A 259 10.80 38.18 7.01
CA LYS A 259 12.16 38.03 7.56
C LYS A 259 12.28 38.57 8.96
N GLY A 260 11.28 39.30 9.46
CA GLY A 260 11.24 39.86 10.81
C GLY A 260 9.83 40.23 11.22
N LYS A 261 9.63 40.46 12.52
CA LYS A 261 8.33 40.90 13.05
C LYS A 261 8.53 41.93 14.19
N THR A 262 7.51 42.76 14.38
CA THR A 262 7.27 43.53 15.61
C THR A 262 6.02 42.94 16.29
N SER A 263 5.48 43.58 17.32
CA SER A 263 4.25 43.12 17.98
C SER A 263 3.01 43.11 17.07
N THR A 264 3.01 43.94 16.01
CA THR A 264 1.86 44.12 15.12
C THR A 264 2.23 44.19 13.63
N LYS A 265 3.44 43.84 13.24
CA LYS A 265 3.87 43.91 11.84
C LYS A 265 4.80 42.78 11.47
N PHE A 266 4.66 42.31 10.26
CA PHE A 266 5.66 41.48 9.57
C PHE A 266 6.49 42.38 8.65
N THR A 267 7.81 42.11 8.54
CA THR A 267 8.76 42.92 7.76
C THR A 267 9.62 42.02 6.86
N GLY A 268 10.12 42.58 5.75
CA GLY A 268 10.92 41.83 4.78
C GLY A 268 10.07 40.82 4.01
N ILE A 269 8.99 41.32 3.41
CA ILE A 269 7.89 40.55 2.83
C ILE A 269 8.26 39.94 1.48
N GLY A 270 8.00 38.64 1.29
CA GLY A 270 7.92 37.98 0.00
C GLY A 270 6.47 37.52 -0.28
N ARG A 271 5.98 37.75 -1.49
CA ARG A 271 4.59 37.46 -1.87
C ARG A 271 4.51 36.23 -2.78
N GLY A 272 3.42 35.45 -2.66
CA GLY A 272 3.18 34.30 -3.53
C GLY A 272 4.18 33.17 -3.33
N GLU A 273 4.61 32.92 -2.11
CA GLU A 273 5.57 31.88 -1.77
C GLU A 273 4.96 30.47 -1.88
N ASN A 274 5.79 29.45 -1.83
CA ASN A 274 5.39 28.04 -1.87
C ASN A 274 4.49 27.67 -3.09
N GLY A 275 4.70 28.35 -4.22
CA GLY A 275 3.90 28.11 -5.44
C GLY A 275 2.52 28.74 -5.46
N THR A 276 2.16 29.53 -4.45
CA THR A 276 0.92 30.31 -4.44
C THR A 276 1.03 31.58 -5.29
N THR A 277 -0.08 32.19 -5.60
CA THR A 277 -0.11 33.44 -6.40
C THR A 277 -0.42 34.63 -5.50
N ALA A 278 0.36 35.69 -5.62
CA ALA A 278 0.13 36.93 -4.90
C ALA A 278 -1.23 37.52 -5.28
N ALA A 279 -2.05 37.84 -4.30
CA ALA A 279 -3.42 38.33 -4.44
C ALA A 279 -3.67 39.60 -3.60
N THR A 280 -4.79 40.26 -3.84
CA THR A 280 -5.28 41.35 -2.98
C THR A 280 -6.04 40.78 -1.79
N HIS A 281 -5.86 41.34 -0.61
CA HIS A 281 -6.56 40.91 0.61
C HIS A 281 -7.25 42.10 1.26
N LEU A 282 -8.44 41.86 1.79
CA LEU A 282 -9.20 42.88 2.48
C LEU A 282 -8.63 43.13 3.89
N ASP A 283 -8.97 44.29 4.43
CA ASP A 283 -8.83 44.58 5.86
C ASP A 283 -9.59 43.52 6.68
N ASP A 284 -9.10 43.19 7.85
CA ASP A 284 -9.63 42.10 8.72
C ASP A 284 -9.56 40.69 8.09
N ALA A 285 -8.87 40.51 6.96
CA ALA A 285 -8.67 39.16 6.42
C ALA A 285 -7.82 38.31 7.40
N ALA A 286 -8.28 37.10 7.67
CA ALA A 286 -7.61 36.20 8.59
C ALA A 286 -6.22 35.78 8.05
N ALA A 287 -5.20 35.86 8.89
CA ALA A 287 -3.84 35.42 8.60
C ALA A 287 -3.45 34.22 9.51
N PHE A 288 -2.97 33.15 8.90
CA PHE A 288 -2.66 31.88 9.55
C PHE A 288 -1.17 31.59 9.49
N ILE A 289 -0.64 30.89 10.48
CA ILE A 289 0.69 30.29 10.35
C ILE A 289 0.62 29.19 9.30
N THR A 290 1.44 29.27 8.27
CA THR A 290 1.56 28.18 7.28
C THR A 290 2.13 26.95 7.95
N THR A 291 1.35 25.90 8.04
CA THR A 291 1.70 24.65 8.74
C THR A 291 1.45 23.43 7.86
N TYR A 292 2.41 22.53 7.85
CA TYR A 292 2.36 21.24 7.20
C TYR A 292 2.71 20.15 8.21
N CYS A 293 2.33 18.92 7.94
CA CYS A 293 2.76 17.77 8.75
C CYS A 293 3.11 16.58 7.85
N ARG A 294 4.06 15.77 8.28
CA ARG A 294 4.49 14.60 7.54
C ARG A 294 3.41 13.52 7.53
N SER A 295 2.79 13.29 8.67
CA SER A 295 1.73 12.30 8.82
C SER A 295 0.58 12.88 9.64
N MET A 296 -0.65 12.53 9.24
CA MET A 296 -1.87 12.85 9.98
C MET A 296 -2.70 11.59 10.16
N ARG A 297 -3.10 11.33 11.41
CA ARG A 297 -3.84 10.13 11.79
C ARG A 297 -5.02 10.46 12.68
N GLY A 298 -6.08 9.68 12.58
CA GLY A 298 -7.21 9.77 13.50
C GLY A 298 -6.92 9.03 14.81
N PHE A 299 -7.29 9.63 15.93
CA PHE A 299 -7.30 8.99 17.23
C PHE A 299 -8.57 9.39 18.00
N ARG A 300 -9.46 8.42 18.26
CA ARG A 300 -10.80 8.70 18.77
C ARG A 300 -11.53 9.71 17.86
N SER A 301 -11.91 10.87 18.43
CA SER A 301 -12.53 11.99 17.69
C SER A 301 -11.54 13.09 17.32
N PHE A 302 -10.22 12.90 17.54
CA PHE A 302 -9.19 13.87 17.27
C PHE A 302 -8.41 13.53 16.01
N LEU A 303 -7.93 14.55 15.30
CA LEU A 303 -6.83 14.40 14.35
C LEU A 303 -5.51 14.67 15.06
N VAL A 304 -4.53 13.81 14.82
CA VAL A 304 -3.17 13.93 15.34
C VAL A 304 -2.21 14.15 14.19
N ALA A 305 -1.52 15.28 14.20
CA ALA A 305 -0.50 15.65 13.23
C ALA A 305 0.89 15.39 13.81
N LEU A 306 1.74 14.79 13.01
CA LEU A 306 3.07 14.31 13.41
C LEU A 306 4.15 14.91 12.53
N ASN A 307 5.29 15.27 13.11
CA ASN A 307 6.43 15.86 12.40
C ASN A 307 6.00 17.12 11.65
N ILE A 308 5.95 18.21 12.38
CA ILE A 308 5.35 19.48 11.97
C ILE A 308 6.38 20.37 11.28
N LYS A 309 5.99 21.03 10.19
CA LYS A 309 6.69 22.16 9.60
C LYS A 309 5.81 23.38 9.73
N GLN A 310 6.23 24.38 10.48
CA GLN A 310 5.46 25.57 10.81
C GLN A 310 6.21 26.83 10.43
N ALA A 311 5.57 27.70 9.65
CA ALA A 311 6.19 28.93 9.12
C ALA A 311 7.56 28.68 8.44
N GLY A 312 7.73 27.54 7.77
CA GLY A 312 9.00 27.17 7.13
C GLY A 312 10.03 26.51 8.06
N VAL A 313 9.78 26.43 9.36
CA VAL A 313 10.67 25.81 10.36
C VAL A 313 10.21 24.38 10.65
N ASN A 314 11.16 23.42 10.65
CA ASN A 314 10.86 22.03 10.94
C ASN A 314 10.86 21.77 12.44
N PHE A 315 9.79 21.12 12.94
CA PHE A 315 9.65 20.62 14.30
C PHE A 315 9.40 19.09 14.26
N PRO A 316 10.41 18.30 13.93
CA PRO A 316 10.23 16.88 13.58
C PRO A 316 9.86 16.00 14.78
N ARG A 317 9.91 16.53 16.00
CA ARG A 317 9.58 15.82 17.25
C ARG A 317 8.29 16.30 17.90
N VAL A 318 7.56 17.21 17.24
CA VAL A 318 6.30 17.75 17.74
C VAL A 318 5.13 16.89 17.29
N VAL A 319 4.25 16.60 18.21
CA VAL A 319 2.92 16.02 18.04
C VAL A 319 1.91 17.11 18.30
N LYS A 320 0.99 17.35 17.38
CA LYS A 320 -0.09 18.32 17.52
C LYS A 320 -1.42 17.64 17.33
N TRP A 321 -2.42 18.01 18.11
CA TRP A 321 -3.77 17.45 18.02
C TRP A 321 -4.84 18.53 17.95
N SER A 322 -5.92 18.22 17.26
CA SER A 322 -7.07 19.09 17.06
C SER A 322 -8.01 19.09 18.27
N THR A 323 -9.06 19.89 18.22
CA THR A 323 -10.28 19.65 18.99
C THR A 323 -10.99 18.38 18.53
N GLU A 324 -11.94 17.89 19.34
CA GLU A 324 -12.80 16.78 18.92
C GLU A 324 -13.63 17.15 17.69
N ALA A 325 -13.72 16.24 16.74
CA ALA A 325 -14.57 16.35 15.56
C ALA A 325 -15.87 15.58 15.76
N ALA A 326 -16.98 16.15 15.33
CA ALA A 326 -18.24 15.42 15.22
C ALA A 326 -18.22 14.50 13.99
N THR A 327 -19.15 13.55 13.94
CA THR A 327 -19.30 12.66 12.79
C THR A 327 -19.54 13.46 11.50
N GLN A 328 -18.86 13.10 10.43
CA GLN A 328 -18.90 13.76 9.10
C GLN A 328 -18.48 15.24 9.10
N THR A 329 -17.67 15.65 10.08
CA THR A 329 -17.12 17.00 10.13
C THR A 329 -15.62 16.97 10.36
N THR A 330 -14.93 18.06 10.02
CA THR A 330 -13.57 18.34 10.43
C THR A 330 -13.53 18.93 11.84
N PRO A 331 -12.41 18.82 12.57
CA PRO A 331 -12.23 19.51 13.85
C PRO A 331 -12.44 21.02 13.73
N ALA A 332 -13.00 21.62 14.76
CA ALA A 332 -13.28 23.06 14.75
C ALA A 332 -12.05 23.93 14.96
N SER A 333 -11.00 23.45 15.63
CA SER A 333 -9.79 24.24 15.92
C SER A 333 -8.55 23.39 16.14
N TRP A 334 -7.39 23.98 15.82
CA TRP A 334 -6.04 23.48 16.11
C TRP A 334 -5.27 24.45 17.03
N ASN A 335 -5.94 25.45 17.57
CA ASN A 335 -5.31 26.50 18.32
C ASN A 335 -5.06 26.08 19.78
N GLU A 336 -3.82 25.74 20.09
CA GLU A 336 -3.34 25.36 21.42
C GLU A 336 -3.27 26.54 22.41
N THR A 337 -3.29 27.77 21.94
CA THR A 337 -3.18 28.97 22.82
C THR A 337 -4.49 29.32 23.48
N THR A 338 -5.61 28.78 22.99
CA THR A 338 -6.95 29.03 23.53
C THR A 338 -7.26 28.03 24.65
N SER A 339 -7.20 28.46 25.90
CA SER A 339 -7.39 27.62 27.08
C SER A 339 -8.77 26.96 27.23
N THR A 340 -9.72 27.31 26.37
CA THR A 340 -11.09 26.76 26.38
C THR A 340 -11.30 25.64 25.37
N VAL A 341 -10.30 25.29 24.57
CA VAL A 341 -10.34 24.22 23.56
C VAL A 341 -9.38 23.09 23.93
N ASP A 342 -9.70 21.89 23.46
CA ASP A 342 -8.93 20.67 23.75
C ASP A 342 -7.75 20.46 22.80
N ALA A 343 -7.53 21.38 21.83
CA ALA A 343 -6.37 21.35 20.93
C ALA A 343 -5.08 21.61 21.69
N GLY A 344 -3.98 21.00 21.25
CA GLY A 344 -2.69 21.16 21.91
C GLY A 344 -1.53 20.59 21.11
N GLU A 345 -0.33 20.78 21.65
CA GLU A 345 0.89 20.21 21.10
C GLU A 345 1.84 19.75 22.20
N TYR A 346 2.72 18.81 21.83
CA TYR A 346 3.75 18.31 22.73
C TYR A 346 5.01 17.90 21.96
N GLU A 347 6.19 18.32 22.45
CA GLU A 347 7.47 17.91 21.88
C GLU A 347 8.01 16.66 22.60
N LEU A 348 8.26 15.59 21.84
CA LEU A 348 8.92 14.37 22.32
C LEU A 348 10.44 14.55 22.32
N ALA A 349 10.94 15.42 23.22
CA ALA A 349 12.33 15.86 23.26
C ALA A 349 13.31 14.84 23.86
N ASP A 350 12.80 13.82 24.58
CA ASP A 350 13.62 12.84 25.32
C ASP A 350 14.52 11.98 24.42
N THR A 351 14.15 11.83 23.13
CA THR A 351 14.91 11.09 22.12
C THR A 351 15.19 11.96 20.90
N LYS A 352 16.31 11.70 20.20
CA LYS A 352 16.79 12.57 19.11
C LYS A 352 16.12 12.32 17.77
N GLY A 353 15.69 11.10 17.48
CA GLY A 353 15.13 10.72 16.17
C GLY A 353 13.86 11.49 15.83
N ASP A 354 13.58 11.65 14.55
CA ASP A 354 12.38 12.31 14.04
C ASP A 354 11.16 11.39 14.18
N ILE A 355 9.97 11.97 14.30
CA ILE A 355 8.73 11.19 14.25
C ILE A 355 8.48 10.76 12.81
N MET A 356 8.36 9.45 12.60
CA MET A 356 8.09 8.86 11.28
C MET A 356 6.60 8.73 11.03
N ASP A 357 5.86 8.14 11.97
CA ASP A 357 4.42 7.93 11.83
C ASP A 357 3.78 7.57 13.19
N GLY A 358 2.46 7.40 13.19
CA GLY A 358 1.71 6.93 14.34
C GLY A 358 0.42 6.25 13.92
N MET A 359 -0.10 5.40 14.80
CA MET A 359 -1.34 4.67 14.56
C MET A 359 -2.03 4.35 15.89
N GLN A 360 -3.35 4.33 15.89
CA GLN A 360 -4.13 3.92 17.04
C GLN A 360 -3.94 2.43 17.31
N LEU A 361 -3.74 2.06 18.57
CA LEU A 361 -3.71 0.69 19.05
C LEU A 361 -4.62 0.59 20.27
N ARG A 362 -5.79 0.01 20.10
CA ARG A 362 -6.85 -0.05 21.14
C ARG A 362 -7.19 1.34 21.68
N ASP A 363 -6.96 1.59 22.97
CA ASP A 363 -7.28 2.85 23.65
C ASP A 363 -6.15 3.89 23.63
N ALA A 364 -5.01 3.58 23.03
CA ALA A 364 -3.86 4.45 22.96
C ALA A 364 -3.47 4.73 21.50
N PHE A 365 -2.76 5.83 21.30
CA PHE A 365 -2.14 6.16 20.04
C PHE A 365 -0.64 5.94 20.15
N MET A 366 -0.09 5.08 19.29
CA MET A 366 1.32 4.74 19.26
C MET A 366 2.05 5.65 18.29
N ILE A 367 3.09 6.33 18.77
CA ILE A 367 3.92 7.23 17.97
C ILE A 367 5.29 6.57 17.81
N TYR A 368 5.72 6.44 16.56
CA TYR A 368 7.00 5.83 16.22
C TYR A 368 7.95 6.88 15.65
N LYS A 369 9.09 7.02 16.30
CA LYS A 369 10.23 7.78 15.82
C LYS A 369 11.19 6.87 15.07
N GLU A 370 12.27 7.38 14.52
CA GLU A 370 13.30 6.56 13.87
C GLU A 370 13.89 5.49 14.80
N ASP A 371 14.07 5.81 16.06
CA ASP A 371 14.77 5.00 17.05
C ASP A 371 14.04 4.87 18.39
N ALA A 372 12.80 5.33 18.48
CA ALA A 372 12.02 5.26 19.71
C ALA A 372 10.53 5.08 19.44
N ALA A 373 9.79 4.60 20.43
CA ALA A 373 8.36 4.50 20.39
C ALA A 373 7.73 5.07 21.67
N TYR A 374 6.60 5.76 21.50
CA TYR A 374 5.82 6.36 22.57
C TYR A 374 4.36 5.93 22.50
N SER A 375 3.70 5.95 23.63
CA SER A 375 2.26 5.78 23.78
C SER A 375 1.65 7.11 24.23
N MET A 376 0.64 7.58 23.52
CA MET A 376 -0.19 8.73 23.84
C MET A 376 -1.55 8.20 24.27
N THR A 377 -1.99 8.55 25.48
CA THR A 377 -3.25 8.10 26.06
C THR A 377 -4.12 9.27 26.44
N TYR A 378 -5.43 9.16 26.20
CA TYR A 378 -6.39 10.20 26.60
C TYR A 378 -6.59 10.18 28.11
N VAL A 379 -6.40 11.32 28.75
CA VAL A 379 -6.55 11.50 30.21
C VAL A 379 -7.61 12.53 30.58
N GLY A 380 -8.10 13.29 29.60
CA GLY A 380 -9.07 14.37 29.81
C GLY A 380 -8.44 15.66 30.33
N THR A 381 -9.31 16.66 30.56
CA THR A 381 -8.89 17.98 31.06
C THR A 381 -8.20 17.90 32.43
N PRO A 382 -7.13 18.69 32.70
CA PRO A 382 -6.63 19.78 31.86
C PRO A 382 -5.54 19.39 30.84
N PHE A 383 -5.08 18.15 30.83
CA PHE A 383 -3.93 17.73 30.01
C PHE A 383 -4.29 17.02 28.71
N ILE A 384 -5.54 16.73 28.44
CA ILE A 384 -6.07 16.01 27.28
C ILE A 384 -5.36 14.68 27.01
N PHE A 385 -4.05 14.70 26.75
CA PHE A 385 -3.22 13.51 26.49
C PHE A 385 -2.01 13.42 27.43
N ALA A 386 -1.65 12.19 27.77
CA ALA A 386 -0.42 11.85 28.48
C ALA A 386 0.49 11.01 27.57
N PHE A 387 1.78 11.28 27.61
CA PHE A 387 2.81 10.62 26.79
C PHE A 387 3.70 9.74 27.65
N ARG A 388 3.95 8.51 27.19
CA ARG A 388 4.84 7.57 27.87
C ARG A 388 5.76 6.91 26.85
N GLN A 389 7.05 6.92 27.08
CA GLN A 389 8.02 6.19 26.27
C GLN A 389 7.85 4.69 26.47
N LEU A 390 7.73 3.93 25.39
CA LEU A 390 7.66 2.47 25.37
C LEU A 390 9.01 1.83 25.09
N SER A 391 9.74 2.41 24.13
CA SER A 391 11.06 1.93 23.74
C SER A 391 11.97 3.12 23.42
N PRO A 392 13.22 3.13 23.94
CA PRO A 392 14.21 4.15 23.61
C PRO A 392 15.10 3.78 22.40
N THR A 393 14.94 2.61 21.81
CA THR A 393 15.87 2.04 20.80
C THR A 393 15.21 1.41 19.58
N VAL A 394 13.88 1.34 19.55
CA VAL A 394 13.13 0.72 18.45
C VAL A 394 12.05 1.66 17.99
N GLY A 395 12.03 1.94 16.70
CA GLY A 395 11.04 2.78 16.02
C GLY A 395 10.76 2.27 14.60
N ALA A 396 10.21 3.12 13.76
CA ALA A 396 9.90 2.83 12.36
C ALA A 396 10.98 3.39 11.43
N ILE A 397 11.28 2.66 10.35
CA ILE A 397 12.35 3.06 9.40
C ILE A 397 11.93 4.23 8.51
N ALA A 398 10.63 4.32 8.17
CA ALA A 398 10.06 5.38 7.33
C ALA A 398 8.57 5.60 7.66
N THR A 399 7.95 6.55 6.98
CA THR A 399 6.50 6.79 7.04
C THR A 399 5.74 5.63 6.36
N ASN A 400 4.51 5.32 6.80
CA ASN A 400 3.73 4.16 6.36
C ASN A 400 4.38 2.78 6.65
N CYS A 401 5.39 2.73 7.51
CA CYS A 401 6.07 1.49 7.93
C CYS A 401 5.39 0.78 9.11
N ILE A 402 4.09 0.98 9.29
CA ILE A 402 3.28 0.43 10.37
C ILE A 402 2.00 -0.12 9.78
N ALA A 403 1.60 -1.31 10.21
CA ALA A 403 0.28 -1.87 9.91
C ALA A 403 -0.33 -2.48 11.18
N GLU A 404 -1.62 -2.28 11.38
CA GLU A 404 -2.38 -2.92 12.46
C GLU A 404 -2.70 -4.37 12.06
N PHE A 405 -2.66 -5.27 13.02
CA PHE A 405 -3.12 -6.64 12.87
C PHE A 405 -3.46 -7.23 14.25
N ASP A 406 -4.52 -8.00 14.33
CA ASP A 406 -4.94 -8.78 15.51
C ASP A 406 -4.67 -8.10 16.87
N GLY A 407 -4.95 -6.81 16.95
CA GLY A 407 -4.77 -5.98 18.15
C GLY A 407 -3.31 -5.66 18.49
N GLY A 408 -2.41 -5.70 17.53
CA GLY A 408 -1.00 -5.27 17.59
C GLY A 408 -0.61 -4.45 16.36
N HIS A 409 0.58 -3.85 16.39
CA HIS A 409 1.20 -3.21 15.23
C HIS A 409 2.39 -4.02 14.74
N ALA A 410 2.45 -4.30 13.43
CA ALA A 410 3.64 -4.74 12.73
C ALA A 410 4.42 -3.52 12.26
N ILE A 411 5.73 -3.51 12.51
CA ILE A 411 6.57 -2.34 12.30
C ILE A 411 7.81 -2.75 11.50
N PHE A 412 8.08 -2.03 10.43
CA PHE A 412 9.35 -2.12 9.73
C PHE A 412 10.34 -1.17 10.43
N GLY A 413 11.17 -1.73 11.29
CA GLY A 413 12.18 -0.99 12.05
C GLY A 413 13.58 -1.11 11.48
N LYS A 414 14.53 -0.35 12.04
CA LYS A 414 15.95 -0.43 11.68
C LYS A 414 16.54 -1.77 12.12
N GLY A 415 16.91 -2.61 11.15
CA GLY A 415 17.61 -3.89 11.38
C GLY A 415 16.76 -5.05 11.89
N ASN A 416 15.44 -4.90 12.02
CA ASN A 416 14.50 -6.00 12.26
C ASN A 416 13.05 -5.58 11.97
N PHE A 417 12.15 -6.54 11.83
CA PHE A 417 10.71 -6.31 11.92
C PHE A 417 10.26 -6.52 13.35
N TYR A 418 9.35 -5.69 13.82
CA TYR A 418 8.89 -5.72 15.21
C TYR A 418 7.38 -5.84 15.29
N VAL A 419 6.91 -6.40 16.39
CA VAL A 419 5.52 -6.35 16.81
C VAL A 419 5.40 -5.56 18.09
N ASN A 420 4.48 -4.60 18.11
CA ASN A 420 4.07 -3.86 19.30
C ASN A 420 2.72 -4.38 19.79
N ASP A 421 2.68 -4.92 21.02
CA ASP A 421 1.47 -5.40 21.68
C ASP A 421 0.81 -4.35 22.58
N GLY A 422 1.27 -3.09 22.52
CA GLY A 422 0.84 -1.96 23.36
C GLY A 422 1.65 -1.82 24.65
N GLN A 423 2.47 -2.78 25.01
CA GLN A 423 3.33 -2.74 26.20
C GLN A 423 4.81 -2.84 25.86
N ARG A 424 5.16 -3.59 24.84
CA ARG A 424 6.55 -3.82 24.44
C ARG A 424 6.67 -4.10 22.95
N LEU A 425 7.85 -3.79 22.41
CA LEU A 425 8.22 -4.12 21.05
C LEU A 425 9.07 -5.39 21.04
N LYS A 426 8.68 -6.38 20.23
CA LYS A 426 9.39 -7.66 20.07
C LYS A 426 9.88 -7.80 18.64
N PRO A 427 11.15 -8.17 18.40
CA PRO A 427 11.62 -8.53 17.07
C PRO A 427 10.96 -9.86 16.63
N ILE A 428 10.57 -9.92 15.37
CA ILE A 428 9.90 -11.10 14.80
C ILE A 428 10.68 -11.74 13.66
N LEU A 429 11.50 -10.99 12.93
CA LEU A 429 12.27 -11.55 11.83
C LEU A 429 13.37 -12.48 12.39
N PRO A 430 13.34 -13.78 12.03
CA PRO A 430 14.35 -14.73 12.51
C PRO A 430 15.76 -14.33 12.07
N GLN A 431 16.77 -14.58 12.92
CA GLN A 431 18.18 -14.33 12.60
C GLN A 431 18.59 -14.95 11.25
N ARG A 432 18.06 -16.13 10.92
CA ARG A 432 18.32 -16.86 9.67
C ARG A 432 17.89 -16.15 8.37
N LEU A 433 17.17 -15.03 8.45
CA LEU A 433 16.72 -14.21 7.31
C LEU A 433 17.12 -12.74 7.44
N ARG A 434 17.49 -12.29 8.62
CA ARG A 434 17.62 -10.89 8.97
C ARG A 434 18.68 -10.18 8.12
N ASP A 435 19.89 -10.69 8.13
CA ASP A 435 21.01 -10.04 7.43
C ASP A 435 20.79 -10.09 5.91
N TYR A 436 20.26 -11.22 5.40
CA TYR A 436 19.89 -11.33 4.00
C TYR A 436 18.85 -10.26 3.58
N VAL A 437 17.79 -10.09 4.36
CA VAL A 437 16.75 -9.10 4.05
C VAL A 437 17.34 -7.70 4.08
N PHE A 438 18.03 -7.33 5.16
CA PHE A 438 18.54 -5.95 5.33
C PHE A 438 19.73 -5.63 4.42
N THR A 439 20.49 -6.60 3.94
CA THR A 439 21.52 -6.37 2.91
C THR A 439 20.94 -6.30 1.50
N SER A 440 19.74 -6.82 1.27
CA SER A 440 19.06 -6.74 -0.02
C SER A 440 18.24 -5.47 -0.23
N ILE A 441 18.13 -4.61 0.77
CA ILE A 441 17.42 -3.31 0.67
C ILE A 441 18.34 -2.27 0.06
N ASP A 442 17.83 -1.54 -0.94
CA ASP A 442 18.53 -0.35 -1.47
C ASP A 442 18.54 0.76 -0.40
N GLY A 443 19.72 1.03 0.14
CA GLY A 443 19.91 2.04 1.19
C GLY A 443 19.53 3.46 0.78
N ALA A 444 19.50 3.78 -0.52
CA ALA A 444 19.07 5.07 -1.03
C ALA A 444 17.54 5.22 -1.10
N GLN A 445 16.78 4.12 -0.99
CA GLN A 445 15.33 4.10 -1.12
C GLN A 445 14.63 3.68 0.19
N ILE A 446 15.29 3.82 1.33
CA ILE A 446 14.74 3.44 2.64
C ILE A 446 13.44 4.19 2.95
N ASP A 447 13.34 5.46 2.58
CA ASP A 447 12.16 6.29 2.83
C ASP A 447 10.90 5.81 2.07
N LYS A 448 11.08 4.96 1.06
CA LYS A 448 9.99 4.36 0.30
C LYS A 448 9.49 3.02 0.84
N CYS A 449 10.15 2.47 1.85
CA CYS A 449 9.68 1.26 2.51
C CYS A 449 8.30 1.51 3.14
N PHE A 450 7.44 0.51 3.09
CA PHE A 450 6.13 0.55 3.74
C PHE A 450 5.66 -0.84 4.17
N VAL A 451 4.62 -0.90 4.99
CA VAL A 451 4.00 -2.13 5.48
C VAL A 451 2.53 -2.15 5.11
N ALA A 452 2.05 -3.28 4.63
CA ALA A 452 0.64 -3.50 4.35
C ALA A 452 0.14 -4.79 5.01
N ALA A 453 -1.09 -4.77 5.50
CA ALA A 453 -1.75 -5.94 6.10
C ALA A 453 -2.79 -6.52 5.15
N ASP A 454 -2.74 -7.83 4.93
CA ASP A 454 -3.79 -8.61 4.31
C ASP A 454 -4.55 -9.38 5.39
N TYR A 455 -5.63 -8.79 5.86
CA TYR A 455 -6.44 -9.36 6.95
C TYR A 455 -7.12 -10.67 6.53
N GLY A 456 -7.49 -10.80 5.26
CA GLY A 456 -8.16 -12.00 4.74
C GLY A 456 -7.27 -13.24 4.73
N ARG A 457 -5.94 -13.07 4.79
CA ARG A 457 -4.96 -14.16 4.75
C ARG A 457 -4.02 -14.20 5.93
N THR A 458 -4.22 -13.31 6.89
CA THR A 458 -3.36 -13.24 8.07
C THR A 458 -1.89 -13.00 7.71
N GLU A 459 -1.65 -12.19 6.66
CA GLU A 459 -0.32 -11.90 6.14
C GLU A 459 0.00 -10.41 6.27
N ILE A 460 1.24 -10.11 6.64
CA ILE A 460 1.81 -8.77 6.66
C ILE A 460 2.93 -8.72 5.62
N LEU A 461 2.86 -7.72 4.74
CA LEU A 461 3.84 -7.49 3.69
C LEU A 461 4.77 -6.34 4.11
N PHE A 462 6.04 -6.62 4.26
CA PHE A 462 7.10 -5.62 4.47
C PHE A 462 7.74 -5.34 3.12
N CYS A 463 7.41 -4.20 2.52
CA CYS A 463 7.74 -3.85 1.15
C CYS A 463 8.98 -2.96 1.09
N PHE A 464 9.89 -3.24 0.17
CA PHE A 464 11.12 -2.49 0.00
C PHE A 464 11.63 -2.55 -1.44
N THR A 465 12.48 -1.61 -1.80
CA THR A 465 13.21 -1.62 -3.08
C THR A 465 14.44 -2.51 -2.94
N ALA A 466 14.58 -3.49 -3.83
CA ALA A 466 15.75 -4.36 -3.82
C ALA A 466 17.00 -3.62 -4.32
N ASP A 467 18.16 -3.91 -3.72
CA ASP A 467 19.45 -3.40 -4.19
C ASP A 467 19.68 -3.78 -5.66
N GLY A 468 20.10 -2.81 -6.46
CA GLY A 468 20.28 -2.97 -7.90
C GLY A 468 18.98 -3.03 -8.73
N ALA A 469 17.82 -2.70 -8.16
CA ALA A 469 16.56 -2.61 -8.89
C ALA A 469 16.61 -1.50 -9.95
N ALA A 470 15.90 -1.72 -11.08
CA ALA A 470 15.80 -0.72 -12.14
C ALA A 470 14.89 0.46 -11.77
N SER A 471 13.94 0.25 -10.86
CA SER A 471 13.00 1.25 -10.34
C SER A 471 13.37 1.63 -8.92
N VAL A 472 13.08 2.87 -8.55
CA VAL A 472 13.24 3.38 -7.17
C VAL A 472 12.09 2.95 -6.26
N GLU A 473 10.97 2.47 -6.82
CA GLU A 473 9.81 2.03 -6.04
C GLU A 473 9.98 0.61 -5.51
N PRO A 474 9.39 0.27 -4.36
CA PRO A 474 9.39 -1.07 -3.79
C PRO A 474 8.93 -2.14 -4.79
N ASN A 475 9.76 -3.16 -4.99
CA ASN A 475 9.54 -4.24 -5.93
C ASN A 475 9.65 -5.64 -5.31
N LYS A 476 9.96 -5.69 -4.02
CA LYS A 476 9.99 -6.92 -3.23
C LYS A 476 9.26 -6.76 -1.91
N ALA A 477 8.70 -7.87 -1.44
CA ALA A 477 8.09 -7.95 -0.12
C ALA A 477 8.58 -9.19 0.63
N VAL A 478 8.84 -9.03 1.92
CA VAL A 478 8.87 -10.13 2.88
C VAL A 478 7.46 -10.29 3.40
N VAL A 479 6.88 -11.45 3.21
CA VAL A 479 5.54 -11.79 3.67
C VAL A 479 5.66 -12.59 4.97
N TRP A 480 5.06 -12.07 6.03
CA TRP A 480 4.95 -12.74 7.31
C TRP A 480 3.52 -13.20 7.55
N ASN A 481 3.32 -14.50 7.65
CA ASN A 481 2.06 -15.05 8.13
C ASN A 481 2.09 -15.08 9.65
N TYR A 482 1.26 -14.26 10.31
CA TYR A 482 1.32 -14.07 11.75
C TYR A 482 0.65 -15.21 12.56
N ILE A 483 -0.14 -16.08 11.92
CA ILE A 483 -0.70 -17.27 12.56
C ILE A 483 0.30 -18.41 12.57
N THR A 484 0.89 -18.73 11.41
CA THR A 484 1.87 -19.82 11.29
C THR A 484 3.29 -19.40 11.68
N ASN A 485 3.52 -18.09 11.82
CA ASN A 485 4.82 -17.46 12.09
C ASN A 485 5.89 -17.85 11.06
N THR A 486 5.51 -17.87 9.79
CA THR A 486 6.41 -18.20 8.66
C THR A 486 6.71 -16.98 7.83
N PHE A 487 7.90 -16.95 7.24
CA PHE A 487 8.37 -15.86 6.39
C PHE A 487 8.68 -16.37 5.00
N THR A 488 8.23 -15.65 3.99
CA THR A 488 8.50 -15.95 2.58
C THR A 488 8.82 -14.67 1.81
N MET A 489 9.41 -14.82 0.62
CA MET A 489 9.77 -13.71 -0.26
C MET A 489 8.83 -13.68 -1.46
N LYS A 490 8.36 -12.50 -1.84
CA LYS A 490 7.48 -12.29 -2.98
C LYS A 490 7.97 -11.10 -3.82
N ASP A 491 7.99 -11.27 -5.13
CA ASP A 491 8.14 -10.15 -6.05
C ASP A 491 6.78 -9.44 -6.18
N ILE A 492 6.79 -8.13 -6.08
CA ILE A 492 5.64 -7.26 -6.32
C ILE A 492 5.93 -6.36 -7.53
N PRO A 493 4.94 -5.71 -8.16
CA PRO A 493 5.20 -4.65 -9.13
C PRO A 493 5.93 -3.46 -8.45
N ASN A 494 6.25 -2.42 -9.19
CA ASN A 494 6.89 -1.23 -8.61
C ASN A 494 5.86 -0.42 -7.81
N VAL A 495 5.65 -0.79 -6.56
CA VAL A 495 4.52 -0.35 -5.73
C VAL A 495 4.91 0.79 -4.81
N ALA A 496 4.29 1.96 -4.96
CA ALA A 496 4.48 3.07 -4.02
C ALA A 496 3.63 2.92 -2.75
N HIS A 497 2.43 2.35 -2.84
CA HIS A 497 1.52 2.14 -1.71
C HIS A 497 0.54 1.00 -1.97
N MET A 498 0.03 0.38 -0.91
CA MET A 498 -1.01 -0.64 -0.98
C MET A 498 -2.24 -0.21 -0.18
N GLY A 499 -3.42 -0.39 -0.77
CA GLY A 499 -4.71 -0.23 -0.10
C GLY A 499 -5.39 -1.57 0.09
N TYR A 500 -6.04 -1.78 1.23
CA TYR A 500 -6.86 -2.97 1.48
C TYR A 500 -8.33 -2.63 1.41
N GLY A 501 -9.07 -3.31 0.55
CA GLY A 501 -10.49 -3.01 0.38
C GLY A 501 -11.17 -3.87 -0.67
N ASN A 502 -12.40 -3.49 -0.98
CA ASN A 502 -13.26 -4.20 -1.91
C ASN A 502 -13.08 -3.65 -3.33
N VAL A 503 -12.88 -4.53 -4.29
CA VAL A 503 -12.67 -4.16 -5.71
C VAL A 503 -13.93 -4.30 -6.53
N GLY A 504 -15.06 -4.69 -5.97
CA GLY A 504 -16.27 -4.96 -6.75
C GLY A 504 -15.96 -5.89 -7.92
N ASP A 505 -16.18 -7.18 -7.77
CA ASP A 505 -16.16 -8.07 -8.95
C ASP A 505 -17.27 -7.62 -9.91
N PRO A 506 -17.06 -7.76 -11.24
CA PRO A 506 -18.14 -7.57 -12.20
C PRO A 506 -19.32 -8.44 -11.76
N VAL A 507 -20.40 -7.77 -11.48
CA VAL A 507 -21.62 -8.32 -10.86
C VAL A 507 -21.97 -9.68 -11.48
N LEU A 508 -21.75 -10.75 -10.71
CA LEU A 508 -22.48 -11.98 -10.98
C LEU A 508 -23.98 -11.64 -10.88
N PRO A 509 -24.78 -11.99 -11.87
CA PRO A 509 -26.18 -11.61 -11.88
C PRO A 509 -26.87 -12.08 -10.60
N SER A 510 -27.40 -11.13 -9.82
CA SER A 510 -28.01 -11.40 -8.52
C SER A 510 -29.34 -12.16 -8.60
N THR A 511 -29.93 -12.26 -9.79
CA THR A 511 -31.18 -12.99 -10.06
C THR A 511 -31.13 -13.70 -11.41
N TRP A 512 -31.96 -14.70 -11.59
CA TRP A 512 -32.16 -15.38 -12.87
C TRP A 512 -32.50 -14.45 -14.04
N ALA A 513 -33.21 -13.38 -13.79
CA ALA A 513 -33.63 -12.41 -14.79
C ALA A 513 -32.47 -11.47 -15.21
N SER A 514 -31.45 -11.30 -14.39
CA SER A 514 -30.28 -10.46 -14.68
C SER A 514 -29.10 -11.22 -15.29
N ALA A 515 -29.20 -12.56 -15.44
CA ALA A 515 -28.20 -13.39 -16.10
C ALA A 515 -28.26 -13.25 -17.62
N SER A 516 -27.48 -12.35 -18.19
CA SER A 516 -27.34 -12.14 -19.64
C SER A 516 -26.36 -13.09 -20.33
N THR A 517 -25.60 -13.88 -19.57
CA THR A 517 -24.58 -14.80 -20.08
C THR A 517 -25.04 -16.27 -20.07
N SER A 518 -24.52 -17.06 -21.03
CA SER A 518 -24.79 -18.47 -21.10
C SER A 518 -24.34 -19.21 -19.83
N TRP A 519 -25.15 -20.17 -19.38
CA TRP A 519 -24.86 -21.06 -18.24
C TRP A 519 -23.48 -21.70 -18.26
N ALA A 520 -22.95 -21.97 -19.45
CA ALA A 520 -21.64 -22.59 -19.63
C ALA A 520 -20.47 -21.68 -19.24
N THR A 521 -20.70 -20.39 -19.06
CA THR A 521 -19.67 -19.40 -18.74
C THR A 521 -19.69 -18.97 -17.27
N ILE A 522 -20.68 -19.38 -16.49
CA ILE A 522 -20.78 -19.08 -15.05
C ILE A 522 -20.03 -20.18 -14.29
N THR A 523 -18.82 -19.86 -13.83
CA THR A 523 -17.89 -20.82 -13.17
C THR A 523 -17.96 -20.84 -11.65
N GLY A 524 -18.79 -19.99 -11.01
CA GLY A 524 -18.92 -19.90 -9.55
C GLY A 524 -20.20 -20.55 -9.00
N PRO A 525 -20.22 -21.02 -7.74
CA PRO A 525 -21.42 -21.54 -7.11
C PRO A 525 -22.44 -20.42 -6.84
N TRP A 526 -23.70 -20.67 -7.12
CA TRP A 526 -24.83 -19.74 -6.98
C TRP A 526 -25.04 -19.16 -5.57
N THR A 527 -24.51 -19.81 -4.56
CA THR A 527 -24.56 -19.39 -3.16
C THR A 527 -23.51 -18.32 -2.82
N MET A 528 -22.57 -18.02 -3.71
CA MET A 528 -21.52 -17.02 -3.48
C MET A 528 -21.94 -15.58 -3.75
N SER A 529 -23.15 -15.35 -4.28
CA SER A 529 -23.66 -13.99 -4.57
C SER A 529 -23.79 -13.06 -3.34
N TYR A 530 -23.75 -13.61 -2.13
CA TYR A 530 -23.74 -12.87 -0.87
C TYR A 530 -22.53 -13.18 0.01
N ALA A 531 -21.67 -14.09 -0.41
CA ALA A 531 -20.49 -14.47 0.31
C ALA A 531 -19.39 -13.45 0.00
N LEU A 532 -19.22 -12.51 0.92
CA LEU A 532 -17.97 -11.79 1.14
C LEU A 532 -17.37 -11.27 -0.19
N GLN A 533 -17.70 -10.07 -0.54
CA GLN A 533 -16.81 -9.28 -1.38
C GLN A 533 -15.43 -9.40 -0.72
N ASP A 534 -14.58 -10.25 -1.29
CA ASP A 534 -13.25 -10.50 -0.74
C ASP A 534 -12.46 -9.19 -0.80
N LYS A 535 -12.29 -8.56 0.36
CA LYS A 535 -11.37 -7.45 0.47
C LYS A 535 -9.98 -7.97 0.14
N VAL A 536 -9.32 -7.28 -0.77
CA VAL A 536 -8.00 -7.64 -1.28
C VAL A 536 -7.04 -6.46 -1.20
N LEU A 537 -5.74 -6.74 -1.27
CA LEU A 537 -4.74 -5.72 -1.46
C LEU A 537 -4.75 -5.24 -2.90
N LEU A 538 -4.80 -3.92 -3.08
CA LEU A 538 -4.54 -3.24 -4.34
C LEU A 538 -3.14 -2.61 -4.28
N PHE A 539 -2.38 -2.82 -5.33
CA PHE A 539 -1.05 -2.26 -5.54
C PHE A 539 -1.14 -1.02 -6.42
N ALA A 540 -0.62 0.10 -5.94
CA ALA A 540 -0.49 1.33 -6.70
C ALA A 540 0.91 1.37 -7.33
N ASP A 541 0.99 1.16 -8.65
CA ASP A 541 2.25 1.16 -9.42
C ASP A 541 2.36 2.46 -10.23
N PRO A 542 3.15 3.45 -9.75
CA PRO A 542 3.32 4.72 -10.46
C PRO A 542 4.16 4.59 -11.73
N VAL A 543 4.98 3.54 -11.85
CA VAL A 543 5.85 3.34 -13.02
C VAL A 543 5.04 2.87 -14.23
N SER A 544 4.12 1.94 -14.04
CA SER A 544 3.23 1.46 -15.09
C SER A 544 1.94 2.29 -15.20
N THR A 545 1.66 3.17 -14.24
CA THR A 545 0.41 3.95 -14.13
C THR A 545 -0.81 3.03 -14.03
N LYS A 546 -0.68 1.95 -13.26
CA LYS A 546 -1.69 0.92 -13.10
C LYS A 546 -2.00 0.61 -11.64
N LEU A 547 -3.18 0.05 -11.44
CA LEU A 547 -3.57 -0.57 -10.19
C LEU A 547 -3.66 -2.08 -10.40
N TYR A 548 -3.05 -2.85 -9.50
CA TYR A 548 -3.08 -4.30 -9.57
C TYR A 548 -3.80 -4.88 -8.37
N ARG A 549 -4.63 -5.88 -8.62
CA ARG A 549 -5.20 -6.74 -7.58
C ARG A 549 -4.22 -7.85 -7.25
N ASP A 550 -3.85 -7.97 -5.99
CA ASP A 550 -3.09 -9.13 -5.51
C ASP A 550 -3.91 -10.41 -5.62
N ARG A 551 -3.22 -11.53 -5.77
CA ARG A 551 -3.81 -12.88 -5.84
C ARG A 551 -4.76 -13.09 -7.00
N SER A 552 -4.43 -12.55 -8.15
CA SER A 552 -5.14 -12.77 -9.39
C SER A 552 -4.30 -13.64 -10.33
N GLY A 553 -4.67 -14.93 -10.43
CA GLY A 553 -3.98 -15.90 -11.28
C GLY A 553 -2.53 -16.23 -10.85
N ASN A 554 -1.73 -16.67 -11.79
CA ASN A 554 -0.36 -17.18 -11.57
C ASN A 554 0.72 -16.36 -12.29
N LYS A 555 0.37 -15.17 -12.80
CA LYS A 555 1.23 -14.28 -13.58
C LYS A 555 1.51 -12.98 -12.83
N LYS A 556 2.51 -12.25 -13.31
CA LYS A 556 2.74 -10.84 -12.99
C LYS A 556 2.09 -10.01 -14.08
N ASP A 557 0.80 -9.69 -13.92
CA ASP A 557 -0.06 -9.16 -14.96
C ASP A 557 -0.07 -10.09 -16.19
N THR A 558 0.48 -9.69 -17.31
CA THR A 558 0.61 -10.49 -18.52
C THR A 558 1.87 -11.35 -18.58
N ALA A 559 2.89 -11.03 -17.77
CA ALA A 559 4.18 -11.72 -17.75
C ALA A 559 4.16 -12.98 -16.89
N LEU A 560 4.92 -14.01 -17.30
CA LEU A 560 5.10 -15.22 -16.52
C LEU A 560 5.89 -14.92 -15.24
N MET A 561 5.48 -15.56 -14.14
CA MET A 561 6.13 -15.45 -12.85
C MET A 561 6.96 -16.70 -12.55
N THR A 562 8.26 -16.54 -12.42
CA THR A 562 9.15 -17.60 -11.94
C THR A 562 8.97 -17.80 -10.44
N SER A 563 8.69 -19.03 -10.03
CA SER A 563 8.60 -19.46 -8.65
C SER A 563 9.52 -20.66 -8.44
N TYR A 564 10.27 -20.67 -7.34
CA TYR A 564 11.17 -21.78 -7.06
C TYR A 564 11.42 -21.96 -5.57
N VAL A 565 11.83 -23.18 -5.22
CA VAL A 565 12.46 -23.52 -3.94
C VAL A 565 13.72 -24.33 -4.21
N GLU A 566 14.75 -24.06 -3.41
CA GLU A 566 16.05 -24.70 -3.54
C GLU A 566 16.53 -25.16 -2.18
N ARG A 567 17.00 -26.39 -2.11
CA ARG A 567 17.62 -26.98 -0.92
C ARG A 567 19.02 -27.46 -1.26
N THR A 568 20.01 -26.72 -0.82
CA THR A 568 21.42 -27.06 -0.95
C THR A 568 21.95 -27.70 0.35
N GLY A 569 23.13 -28.31 0.34
CA GLY A 569 23.79 -28.83 1.53
C GLY A 569 23.20 -30.11 2.10
N LEU A 570 22.37 -30.85 1.35
CA LEU A 570 21.88 -32.14 1.81
C LEU A 570 23.02 -33.15 1.83
N ALA A 571 23.19 -33.85 2.98
CA ALA A 571 24.23 -34.82 3.22
C ALA A 571 23.69 -36.08 3.93
N LEU A 572 22.59 -36.64 3.41
CA LEU A 572 21.93 -37.81 3.98
C LEU A 572 22.50 -39.10 3.34
N ASN A 573 22.70 -40.13 4.16
CA ASN A 573 23.03 -41.47 3.67
C ASN A 573 21.77 -42.27 3.28
N ALA A 574 21.93 -43.48 2.83
CA ALA A 574 20.83 -44.38 2.46
C ALA A 574 19.86 -44.72 3.62
N GLN A 575 20.22 -44.45 4.86
CA GLN A 575 19.39 -44.62 6.06
C GLN A 575 18.70 -43.31 6.50
N GLY A 576 18.90 -42.23 5.74
CA GLY A 576 18.36 -40.90 6.07
C GLY A 576 19.10 -40.19 7.20
N GLN A 577 20.26 -40.67 7.61
CA GLN A 577 21.09 -40.04 8.64
C GLN A 577 22.12 -39.12 8.03
N PRO A 578 22.48 -38.00 8.70
CA PRO A 578 23.55 -37.13 8.25
C PRO A 578 24.88 -37.87 8.07
N ASP A 579 25.50 -37.72 6.91
CA ASP A 579 26.79 -38.26 6.58
C ASP A 579 27.59 -37.29 5.69
N PHE A 580 28.56 -36.62 6.27
CA PHE A 580 29.40 -35.63 5.62
C PHE A 580 30.67 -36.24 4.96
N THR A 581 30.93 -37.50 5.17
CA THR A 581 32.18 -38.18 4.75
C THR A 581 32.02 -39.06 3.53
N GLY A 582 30.90 -39.78 3.46
CA GLY A 582 30.62 -40.73 2.40
C GLY A 582 30.24 -40.09 1.08
N VAL A 583 30.68 -40.69 -0.02
CA VAL A 583 30.21 -40.33 -1.36
C VAL A 583 28.92 -41.08 -1.65
N LYS A 584 27.88 -40.37 -2.03
CA LYS A 584 26.55 -40.90 -2.33
C LYS A 584 26.25 -40.73 -3.82
N ARG A 585 25.44 -41.61 -4.35
CA ARG A 585 24.87 -41.55 -5.66
C ARG A 585 23.36 -41.37 -5.56
N ILE A 586 22.85 -40.35 -6.20
CA ILE A 586 21.40 -40.11 -6.35
C ILE A 586 20.99 -40.63 -7.73
N SER A 587 19.93 -41.45 -7.78
CA SER A 587 19.44 -42.09 -9.01
C SER A 587 18.06 -41.58 -9.43
N ALA A 588 17.24 -41.12 -8.48
CA ALA A 588 15.93 -40.56 -8.74
C ALA A 588 15.47 -39.64 -7.61
N ILE A 589 14.58 -38.72 -7.96
CA ILE A 589 13.82 -37.87 -7.05
C ILE A 589 12.33 -38.20 -7.25
N TYR A 590 11.60 -38.39 -6.16
CA TYR A 590 10.17 -38.68 -6.14
C TYR A 590 9.44 -37.48 -5.51
N PRO A 591 9.02 -36.46 -6.30
CA PRO A 591 8.26 -35.34 -5.76
C PRO A 591 6.85 -35.79 -5.34
N LYS A 592 6.44 -35.40 -4.13
CA LYS A 592 5.05 -35.49 -3.67
C LYS A 592 4.43 -34.11 -3.83
N MET A 593 3.84 -33.88 -4.99
CA MET A 593 3.32 -32.58 -5.37
C MET A 593 2.05 -32.69 -6.22
N SER A 594 1.28 -31.62 -6.23
CA SER A 594 0.18 -31.39 -7.15
C SER A 594 0.46 -30.19 -8.06
N VAL A 595 -0.08 -30.23 -9.28
CA VAL A 595 -0.06 -29.12 -10.23
C VAL A 595 -1.45 -28.97 -10.82
N ASN A 596 -1.83 -27.76 -11.23
CA ASN A 596 -3.08 -27.59 -11.96
C ASN A 596 -2.90 -27.88 -13.45
N GLY A 597 -3.80 -28.66 -14.03
CA GLY A 597 -3.77 -29.06 -15.45
C GLY A 597 -2.58 -29.96 -15.79
N SER A 598 -2.35 -30.15 -17.09
CA SER A 598 -1.27 -31.03 -17.59
C SER A 598 0.09 -30.33 -17.65
N ASN A 599 0.42 -29.56 -16.62
CA ASN A 599 1.68 -28.79 -16.54
C ASN A 599 2.81 -29.63 -15.93
N SER A 600 4.04 -29.17 -16.15
CA SER A 600 5.25 -29.85 -15.66
C SER A 600 6.10 -28.91 -14.81
N MET A 601 6.61 -29.43 -13.69
CA MET A 601 7.62 -28.78 -12.85
C MET A 601 9.02 -29.08 -13.38
N THR A 602 9.88 -28.08 -13.38
CA THR A 602 11.30 -28.28 -13.68
C THR A 602 12.05 -28.66 -12.41
N VAL A 603 12.74 -29.79 -12.44
CA VAL A 603 13.48 -30.34 -11.29
C VAL A 603 14.96 -30.42 -11.64
N TYR A 604 15.80 -29.94 -10.72
CA TYR A 604 17.24 -29.96 -10.87
C TYR A 604 17.87 -30.77 -9.70
N LEU A 605 18.94 -31.47 -10.02
CA LEU A 605 19.85 -32.10 -9.04
C LEU A 605 21.22 -31.43 -9.12
N GLY A 606 21.69 -30.87 -8.03
CA GLY A 606 23.06 -30.40 -7.87
C GLY A 606 23.91 -31.36 -7.04
N THR A 607 25.19 -31.49 -7.36
CA THR A 607 26.13 -32.31 -6.57
C THR A 607 27.39 -31.52 -6.26
N SER A 608 27.99 -31.75 -5.08
CA SER A 608 29.27 -31.16 -4.67
C SER A 608 30.09 -32.13 -3.86
N MET A 609 31.40 -32.00 -3.94
CA MET A 609 32.34 -32.76 -3.09
C MET A 609 32.81 -31.96 -1.87
N SER A 610 32.55 -30.66 -1.84
CA SER A 610 32.97 -29.70 -0.81
C SER A 610 31.78 -28.94 -0.27
N THR A 611 31.85 -28.53 0.99
CA THR A 611 30.87 -27.61 1.60
C THR A 611 30.94 -26.19 1.04
N GLU A 612 32.13 -25.73 0.64
CA GLU A 612 32.39 -24.37 0.16
C GLU A 612 32.38 -24.27 -1.38
N GLY A 613 32.35 -25.42 -2.07
CA GLY A 613 32.32 -25.47 -3.54
C GLY A 613 30.91 -25.19 -4.08
N GLY A 614 30.84 -24.60 -5.29
CA GLY A 614 29.59 -24.53 -6.02
C GLY A 614 29.03 -25.92 -6.33
N TYR A 615 27.71 -25.96 -6.63
CA TYR A 615 27.06 -27.21 -7.05
C TYR A 615 27.23 -27.41 -8.56
N ASP A 616 27.59 -28.61 -8.97
CA ASP A 616 27.50 -29.07 -10.36
C ASP A 616 26.04 -29.47 -10.62
N TRP A 617 25.27 -28.50 -11.15
CA TRP A 617 23.88 -28.71 -11.50
C TRP A 617 23.76 -29.55 -12.75
N LYS A 618 22.99 -30.61 -12.67
CA LYS A 618 22.67 -31.47 -13.81
C LYS A 618 21.57 -30.85 -14.66
N ASP A 619 21.41 -31.37 -15.89
CA ASP A 619 20.38 -30.91 -16.80
C ASP A 619 19.00 -30.95 -16.16
N ALA A 620 18.21 -29.94 -16.45
CA ALA A 620 16.84 -29.80 -16.01
C ALA A 620 15.97 -30.95 -16.52
N VAL A 621 15.17 -31.54 -15.64
CA VAL A 621 14.20 -32.58 -16.00
C VAL A 621 12.79 -32.09 -15.72
N LEU A 622 11.92 -32.18 -16.72
CA LEU A 622 10.52 -31.88 -16.56
C LEU A 622 9.81 -33.06 -15.88
N PHE A 623 9.03 -32.75 -14.87
CA PHE A 623 8.22 -33.70 -14.11
C PHE A 623 6.74 -33.31 -14.17
N ASN A 624 5.92 -34.23 -14.67
CA ASN A 624 4.46 -34.10 -14.65
C ASN A 624 3.88 -35.16 -13.67
N PRO A 625 3.27 -34.75 -12.56
CA PRO A 625 2.76 -35.69 -11.55
C PRO A 625 1.63 -36.58 -12.05
N ASP A 626 0.88 -36.18 -13.08
CA ASP A 626 -0.21 -36.99 -13.65
C ASP A 626 0.30 -38.19 -14.45
N THR A 627 1.50 -38.07 -15.02
CA THR A 627 2.05 -39.08 -15.94
C THR A 627 3.32 -39.77 -15.45
N GLN A 628 3.97 -39.18 -14.45
CA GLN A 628 5.26 -39.63 -13.94
C GLN A 628 5.22 -39.80 -12.42
N SER A 629 5.83 -40.87 -11.91
CA SER A 629 5.99 -41.10 -10.47
C SER A 629 7.33 -40.64 -9.93
N LYS A 630 8.32 -40.40 -10.81
CA LYS A 630 9.67 -39.99 -10.43
C LYS A 630 10.38 -39.18 -11.51
N VAL A 631 11.37 -38.44 -11.10
CA VAL A 631 12.36 -37.78 -11.93
C VAL A 631 13.65 -38.65 -11.94
N SER A 632 14.02 -39.16 -13.11
CA SER A 632 15.27 -39.94 -13.26
C SER A 632 16.44 -38.99 -13.41
N VAL A 633 17.28 -38.91 -12.41
CA VAL A 633 18.48 -38.06 -12.37
C VAL A 633 19.68 -38.91 -11.92
N ARG A 634 20.88 -38.50 -12.29
CA ARG A 634 22.09 -39.17 -11.83
C ARG A 634 23.14 -38.17 -11.39
N GLY A 635 23.49 -38.23 -10.13
CA GLY A 635 24.55 -37.40 -9.57
C GLY A 635 25.33 -38.15 -8.51
N THR A 636 26.61 -37.85 -8.36
CA THR A 636 27.48 -38.44 -7.35
C THR A 636 28.23 -37.33 -6.63
N GLY A 637 28.11 -37.26 -5.31
CA GLY A 637 28.75 -36.24 -4.48
C GLY A 637 28.71 -36.56 -3.00
N LYS A 638 29.38 -35.79 -2.20
CA LYS A 638 29.23 -35.81 -0.74
C LYS A 638 28.01 -35.02 -0.30
N PHE A 639 27.79 -33.88 -0.96
CA PHE A 639 26.67 -32.98 -0.76
C PHE A 639 25.84 -32.95 -2.03
N TYR A 640 24.54 -32.78 -1.87
CA TYR A 640 23.63 -32.63 -2.99
C TYR A 640 22.60 -31.52 -2.75
N ALA A 641 22.04 -31.05 -3.82
CA ALA A 641 21.04 -30.00 -3.84
C ALA A 641 19.86 -30.39 -4.73
N VAL A 642 18.68 -29.96 -4.37
CA VAL A 642 17.46 -30.14 -5.16
C VAL A 642 16.81 -28.80 -5.36
N LYS A 643 16.39 -28.48 -6.59
CA LYS A 643 15.63 -27.29 -6.92
C LYS A 643 14.38 -27.68 -7.70
N PHE A 644 13.25 -27.12 -7.29
CA PHE A 644 11.97 -27.19 -8.00
C PHE A 644 11.65 -25.79 -8.50
N GLU A 645 11.43 -25.66 -9.81
CA GLU A 645 11.23 -24.36 -10.45
C GLU A 645 10.12 -24.42 -11.48
N SER A 646 9.27 -23.38 -11.49
CA SER A 646 8.28 -23.16 -12.54
C SER A 646 8.35 -21.72 -13.03
N SER A 647 8.42 -21.56 -14.36
CA SER A 647 8.30 -20.29 -15.06
C SER A 647 7.09 -20.30 -15.99
N THR A 648 6.07 -21.09 -15.69
CA THR A 648 4.87 -21.25 -16.49
C THR A 648 3.63 -20.73 -15.71
N ASP A 649 2.52 -20.59 -16.45
CA ASP A 649 1.23 -20.22 -15.87
C ASP A 649 0.58 -21.44 -15.21
N MET A 650 1.17 -21.89 -14.11
CA MET A 650 0.64 -23.00 -13.33
C MET A 650 0.65 -22.68 -11.84
N ASP A 651 -0.32 -23.21 -11.13
CA ASP A 651 -0.27 -23.35 -9.67
C ASP A 651 0.34 -24.71 -9.32
N TRP A 652 1.13 -24.76 -8.24
CA TRP A 652 1.75 -25.98 -7.76
C TRP A 652 1.87 -25.98 -6.24
N GLU A 653 1.78 -27.16 -5.67
CA GLU A 653 1.96 -27.41 -4.24
C GLU A 653 2.86 -28.62 -4.04
N LEU A 654 3.86 -28.51 -3.16
CA LEU A 654 4.82 -29.53 -2.81
C LEU A 654 4.71 -29.88 -1.32
N ASP A 655 4.26 -31.10 -1.00
CA ASP A 655 4.15 -31.61 0.36
C ASP A 655 5.47 -32.18 0.87
N GLY A 656 6.29 -32.68 -0.04
CA GLY A 656 7.55 -33.34 0.26
C GLY A 656 8.17 -33.98 -0.97
N TYR A 657 9.29 -34.63 -0.76
CA TYR A 657 9.93 -35.40 -1.82
C TYR A 657 10.76 -36.54 -1.21
N ALA A 658 11.07 -37.56 -1.98
CA ALA A 658 11.97 -38.60 -1.55
C ALA A 658 13.14 -38.73 -2.54
N LEU A 659 14.29 -39.08 -2.01
CA LEU A 659 15.52 -39.27 -2.78
C LEU A 659 15.89 -40.74 -2.78
N GLU A 660 16.17 -41.28 -3.97
CA GLU A 660 16.73 -42.62 -4.11
C GLU A 660 18.26 -42.55 -4.00
N ILE A 661 18.77 -42.94 -2.85
CA ILE A 661 20.19 -42.82 -2.45
C ILE A 661 20.86 -44.17 -2.41
N ASP A 662 22.07 -44.23 -2.95
CA ASP A 662 22.98 -45.38 -2.85
C ASP A 662 24.37 -44.91 -2.37
N ASN A 663 24.98 -45.66 -1.48
CA ASN A 663 26.35 -45.37 -1.04
C ASN A 663 27.33 -45.78 -2.15
N ALA A 664 28.02 -44.81 -2.74
CA ALA A 664 28.95 -45.03 -3.84
C ALA A 664 30.30 -45.64 -3.42
N GLY A 665 30.45 -46.06 -2.14
CA GLY A 665 31.66 -46.62 -1.54
C GLY A 665 32.65 -45.54 -1.09
N ASN A 666 33.29 -45.75 0.05
CA ASN A 666 34.49 -45.02 0.45
C ASN A 666 35.63 -45.41 -0.51
N ARG A 667 35.95 -44.58 -1.49
CA ARG A 667 37.29 -44.60 -2.03
C ARG A 667 38.20 -44.05 -0.92
N GLY A 668 38.77 -44.97 -0.15
CA GLY A 668 39.67 -44.65 0.93
C GLY A 668 40.73 -43.66 0.44
N SER A 669 40.95 -42.63 1.24
CA SER A 669 42.19 -41.89 1.18
C SER A 669 43.34 -42.89 1.21
N ARG A 670 44.05 -43.04 0.11
CA ARG A 670 45.40 -43.56 0.19
C ARG A 670 46.18 -42.48 0.96
N GLU A 671 46.45 -42.76 2.22
CA GLU A 671 47.50 -42.05 2.94
C GLU A 671 48.79 -42.24 2.14
N TYR A 672 49.39 -41.14 1.75
CA TYR A 672 50.79 -41.09 1.35
C TYR A 672 51.57 -40.45 2.50
#